data_8b56871097bf28ebc452b1145f6caf4e
#
_entry.id   8b56871097bf28ebc452b1145f6caf4e
#
_cell.length_a   1.000
_cell.length_b   1.000
_cell.length_c   1.000
_cell.angle_alpha   90.00
_cell.angle_beta   90.00
_cell.angle_gamma   90.00
#
_symmetry.space_group_name_H-M   'P 1'
#
loop_
_entity.id
_entity.type
_entity.pdbx_description
1 polymer ?
#
loop_
_entity_poly.entity_id
_entity_poly.type
_entity_poly.pdbx_seq_one_letter_code
_entity_poly.pdbx_strand_id
1 'polypeptide(L)'
;MNLVICHTHWDREWFAPSSITNEWLKELFERLLDLISRKEDYRYVLDGQTLILEDLLSLAPEFEEKVKGLVQSGNLLIGPLYAQIDFRLSPEPAIVKNIEFGKKDVKEYGGDASVAWMVDNFGFISQLPQLFKRYGIEGAFLWRGVKLEKPSIEFLWESKDGSYVKCIFLIGGYRNLYGLSRTRDLAKKRLKHEIEKLKIFSLSGLVPLLDGYDLDVEPEDPRDLLNEEIELSSAGKYLNEAFSKTEEVPKVNGELLSGKYACVFPGTLSTRVYLKRQAYVVGKMLRYVELLASFRNERIDELYRTYLKTLVHDNICGVGVDTIHRNMRAVYKKLFGALEKSFKEHLKKLATHLKSGLYAVSFSPFEYDHYHCDGERCYRLQSEGVGLFKVNEFDRARSDETLSFKNDYYEAFFNQDGSLNVNRIVTGVLQLERELGDCYSTDTEKMDFSCHISKMQVESVGQRHKIVLLERVIEAEGIHIETKETIIFDESPLVKWNMTVHSCGKDYLLSFVTKSFEGTSKVFAKMPFDVVERDRIDTDLLPHDAGEKLNSVLLAAREVGSIRKFPFQGFVALQGEKTLAVMAKGVHQYEVDEEGDIKIDLIRSVEWIAKNNVKGRTGDAGPLMYVPDARCEGVIDFELAICELNADVRSEEFFKWFSLFDDPPTLVSVNKQDDRGLESLKFFSGSLPWVCVENGELLVYNPYSKPIHGLKPSQMSTILVNVVFPNSGDDRADVEILGSLRFPQLAFKKITERELEQLKEKIEIVEEEIEQVEQTLKGLRKDSYEYHVNMHKLLSEKRTLLELTVSLALNRGKVPKRLMRKLNELRAKRRIYDYIVELLKEGAR
;
A
#
# COMPACT_ATOMS: atom_id res chain seq x y z
N MET A 1 -20.19 10.17 -32.49
CA MET A 1 -19.71 11.23 -31.58
C MET A 1 -18.76 10.60 -30.59
N ASN A 2 -17.62 11.21 -30.36
CA ASN A 2 -16.60 10.67 -29.44
C ASN A 2 -16.90 11.17 -28.01
N LEU A 3 -16.81 10.26 -27.03
CA LEU A 3 -17.06 10.58 -25.62
C LEU A 3 -15.78 11.04 -24.94
N VAL A 4 -15.78 12.24 -24.35
CA VAL A 4 -14.65 12.80 -23.59
C VAL A 4 -15.03 12.92 -22.12
N ILE A 5 -14.11 12.51 -21.24
CA ILE A 5 -14.24 12.66 -19.79
C ILE A 5 -13.21 13.68 -19.31
N CYS A 6 -13.68 14.83 -18.81
CA CYS A 6 -12.85 15.82 -18.14
C CYS A 6 -12.65 15.43 -16.69
N HIS A 7 -11.41 15.49 -16.20
CA HIS A 7 -11.08 15.02 -14.86
C HIS A 7 -9.80 15.65 -14.30
N THR A 8 -9.49 15.38 -13.06
CA THR A 8 -8.12 15.49 -12.49
C THR A 8 -7.69 14.15 -11.95
N HIS A 9 -6.36 13.91 -11.86
CA HIS A 9 -5.76 13.03 -10.85
C HIS A 9 -5.18 13.91 -9.75
N TRP A 10 -5.53 13.62 -8.49
CA TRP A 10 -5.17 14.50 -7.39
C TRP A 10 -4.29 13.80 -6.37
N ASP A 11 -2.97 13.94 -6.57
CA ASP A 11 -1.98 13.51 -5.59
C ASP A 11 -2.04 14.45 -4.38
N ARG A 12 -2.78 14.06 -3.35
CA ARG A 12 -2.91 14.85 -2.14
C ARG A 12 -1.56 15.27 -1.58
N GLU A 13 -0.59 14.35 -1.60
CA GLU A 13 0.77 14.52 -1.08
C GLU A 13 1.74 13.67 -1.92
N TRP A 14 2.64 14.30 -2.65
CA TRP A 14 3.66 13.65 -3.45
C TRP A 14 4.97 14.46 -3.44
N PHE A 15 5.23 15.30 -4.45
CA PHE A 15 6.36 16.23 -4.43
C PHE A 15 6.05 17.52 -3.68
N ALA A 16 4.80 17.74 -3.28
CA ALA A 16 4.32 18.83 -2.46
C ALA A 16 3.41 18.30 -1.35
N PRO A 17 3.51 18.83 -0.11
CA PRO A 17 2.63 18.43 0.99
C PRO A 17 1.22 19.01 0.83
N SER A 18 0.23 18.39 1.50
CA SER A 18 -1.19 18.81 1.47
C SER A 18 -1.43 20.27 1.85
N SER A 19 -0.58 20.87 2.67
CA SER A 19 -0.64 22.31 2.99
C SER A 19 -0.40 23.22 1.77
N ILE A 20 0.10 22.68 0.66
CA ILE A 20 0.28 23.40 -0.62
C ILE A 20 -0.74 22.91 -1.64
N THR A 21 -0.92 21.59 -1.79
CA THR A 21 -1.85 21.05 -2.79
C THR A 21 -3.28 21.46 -2.49
N ASN A 22 -3.66 21.65 -1.23
CA ASN A 22 -5.00 22.14 -0.86
C ASN A 22 -5.23 23.61 -1.30
N GLU A 23 -4.17 24.47 -1.31
CA GLU A 23 -4.28 25.81 -1.90
C GLU A 23 -4.53 25.74 -3.42
N TRP A 24 -3.90 24.78 -4.11
CA TRP A 24 -4.12 24.55 -5.55
C TRP A 24 -5.50 23.93 -5.82
N LEU A 25 -5.98 23.08 -4.92
CA LEU A 25 -7.33 22.50 -4.99
C LEU A 25 -8.41 23.58 -4.92
N LYS A 26 -8.24 24.56 -4.02
CA LYS A 26 -9.14 25.72 -3.95
C LYS A 26 -9.15 26.49 -5.27
N GLU A 27 -7.98 26.74 -5.87
CA GLU A 27 -7.85 27.41 -7.16
C GLU A 27 -8.54 26.62 -8.30
N LEU A 28 -8.33 25.28 -8.36
CA LEU A 28 -9.04 24.42 -9.31
C LEU A 28 -10.56 24.58 -9.15
N PHE A 29 -11.05 24.56 -7.91
CA PHE A 29 -12.48 24.61 -7.65
C PHE A 29 -13.09 25.97 -8.01
N GLU A 30 -12.40 27.07 -7.75
CA GLU A 30 -12.83 28.41 -8.17
C GLU A 30 -12.96 28.51 -9.70
N ARG A 31 -12.01 27.94 -10.45
CA ARG A 31 -12.03 27.88 -11.91
C ARG A 31 -13.12 26.95 -12.46
N LEU A 32 -13.39 25.80 -11.79
CA LEU A 32 -14.50 24.91 -12.14
C LEU A 32 -15.85 25.62 -11.97
N LEU A 33 -16.05 26.36 -10.86
CA LEU A 33 -17.25 27.15 -10.64
C LEU A 33 -17.45 28.21 -11.74
N ASP A 34 -16.40 28.91 -12.13
CA ASP A 34 -16.48 29.88 -13.23
C ASP A 34 -16.81 29.20 -14.57
N LEU A 35 -16.18 28.07 -14.88
CA LEU A 35 -16.42 27.33 -16.12
C LEU A 35 -17.86 26.78 -16.17
N ILE A 36 -18.35 26.16 -15.12
CA ILE A 36 -19.72 25.60 -15.04
C ILE A 36 -20.76 26.72 -15.09
N SER A 37 -20.51 27.89 -14.49
CA SER A 37 -21.43 29.04 -14.58
C SER A 37 -21.64 29.55 -16.02
N ARG A 38 -20.69 29.31 -16.91
CA ARG A 38 -20.75 29.66 -18.35
C ARG A 38 -21.18 28.49 -19.23
N LYS A 39 -21.06 27.27 -18.75
CA LYS A 39 -21.29 26.01 -19.45
C LYS A 39 -22.08 25.07 -18.54
N GLU A 40 -23.38 25.25 -18.40
CA GLU A 40 -24.23 24.53 -17.44
C GLU A 40 -24.22 22.98 -17.59
N ASP A 41 -23.88 22.48 -18.77
CA ASP A 41 -23.78 21.06 -19.08
C ASP A 41 -22.35 20.50 -18.96
N TYR A 42 -21.36 21.29 -18.47
CA TYR A 42 -20.00 20.84 -18.25
C TYR A 42 -19.96 19.84 -17.10
N ARG A 43 -19.17 18.77 -17.28
CA ARG A 43 -19.02 17.67 -16.31
C ARG A 43 -17.56 17.43 -16.01
N TYR A 44 -17.26 17.16 -14.74
CA TYR A 44 -15.90 16.96 -14.27
C TYR A 44 -15.81 15.82 -13.24
N VAL A 45 -14.88 14.90 -13.42
CA VAL A 45 -14.58 13.83 -12.47
C VAL A 45 -13.51 14.31 -11.49
N LEU A 46 -13.88 14.45 -10.23
CA LEU A 46 -12.95 14.86 -9.16
C LEU A 46 -12.25 13.62 -8.59
N ASP A 47 -11.40 13.00 -9.41
CA ASP A 47 -10.50 11.87 -9.09
C ASP A 47 -11.15 10.66 -8.41
N GLY A 48 -12.48 10.52 -8.47
CA GLY A 48 -13.18 9.37 -7.88
C GLY A 48 -13.01 9.19 -6.37
N GLN A 49 -12.63 10.24 -5.62
CA GLN A 49 -12.43 10.23 -4.17
C GLN A 49 -13.16 11.41 -3.50
N THR A 50 -13.62 11.19 -2.25
CA THR A 50 -14.34 12.23 -1.48
C THR A 50 -13.43 12.99 -0.51
N LEU A 51 -12.26 12.47 -0.18
CA LEU A 51 -11.26 13.14 0.67
C LEU A 51 -10.89 14.54 0.16
N ILE A 52 -10.85 14.72 -1.15
CA ILE A 52 -10.60 16.03 -1.79
C ILE A 52 -11.63 17.08 -1.34
N LEU A 53 -12.90 16.69 -1.18
CA LEU A 53 -13.94 17.63 -0.70
C LEU A 53 -13.72 17.98 0.78
N GLU A 54 -13.34 17.03 1.61
CA GLU A 54 -13.00 17.29 3.01
C GLU A 54 -11.83 18.29 3.11
N ASP A 55 -10.77 18.08 2.31
CA ASP A 55 -9.61 18.98 2.25
C ASP A 55 -10.02 20.38 1.74
N LEU A 56 -10.84 20.48 0.68
CA LEU A 56 -11.35 21.73 0.13
C LEU A 56 -12.18 22.50 1.16
N LEU A 57 -13.15 21.84 1.77
CA LEU A 57 -14.09 22.46 2.71
C LEU A 57 -13.46 22.81 4.05
N SER A 58 -12.37 22.13 4.43
CA SER A 58 -11.57 22.55 5.59
C SER A 58 -10.90 23.91 5.37
N LEU A 59 -10.57 24.25 4.12
CA LEU A 59 -9.94 25.51 3.74
C LEU A 59 -10.95 26.59 3.31
N ALA A 60 -12.06 26.20 2.68
CA ALA A 60 -13.06 27.05 2.11
C ALA A 60 -14.50 26.53 2.36
N PRO A 61 -14.97 26.55 3.62
CA PRO A 61 -16.29 26.02 3.99
C PRO A 61 -17.45 26.71 3.28
N GLU A 62 -17.25 27.93 2.78
CA GLU A 62 -18.23 28.66 1.99
C GLU A 62 -18.63 27.98 0.66
N PHE A 63 -17.89 26.98 0.23
CA PHE A 63 -18.18 26.21 -0.99
C PHE A 63 -19.14 25.05 -0.77
N GLU A 64 -19.48 24.67 0.46
CA GLU A 64 -20.24 23.45 0.75
C GLU A 64 -21.54 23.34 -0.03
N GLU A 65 -22.39 24.37 0.01
CA GLU A 65 -23.68 24.36 -0.71
C GLU A 65 -23.49 24.36 -2.24
N LYS A 66 -22.43 25.01 -2.75
CA LYS A 66 -22.11 24.98 -4.18
C LYS A 66 -21.67 23.58 -4.61
N VAL A 67 -20.82 22.92 -3.82
CA VAL A 67 -20.40 21.52 -4.06
C VAL A 67 -21.61 20.59 -4.10
N LYS A 68 -22.53 20.69 -3.12
CA LYS A 68 -23.77 19.90 -3.10
C LYS A 68 -24.60 20.12 -4.36
N GLY A 69 -24.80 21.38 -4.76
CA GLY A 69 -25.54 21.71 -5.99
C GLY A 69 -24.92 21.10 -7.25
N LEU A 70 -23.58 21.17 -7.37
CA LEU A 70 -22.86 20.61 -8.53
C LEU A 70 -22.89 19.07 -8.55
N VAL A 71 -22.83 18.41 -7.39
CA VAL A 71 -22.97 16.94 -7.31
C VAL A 71 -24.38 16.51 -7.67
N GLN A 72 -25.40 17.17 -7.14
CA GLN A 72 -26.82 16.86 -7.42
C GLN A 72 -27.21 17.09 -8.88
N SER A 73 -26.65 18.11 -9.54
CA SER A 73 -26.85 18.35 -10.97
C SER A 73 -26.08 17.40 -11.89
N GLY A 74 -25.09 16.64 -11.34
CA GLY A 74 -24.21 15.77 -12.12
C GLY A 74 -23.10 16.50 -12.87
N ASN A 75 -22.85 17.77 -12.55
CA ASN A 75 -21.70 18.54 -13.09
C ASN A 75 -20.39 18.10 -12.44
N LEU A 76 -20.42 17.80 -11.13
CA LEU A 76 -19.26 17.31 -10.38
C LEU A 76 -19.48 15.84 -9.97
N LEU A 77 -18.60 14.96 -10.44
CA LEU A 77 -18.63 13.53 -10.14
C LEU A 77 -17.56 13.23 -9.08
N ILE A 78 -17.99 12.64 -7.95
CA ILE A 78 -17.18 12.35 -6.78
C ILE A 78 -17.27 10.86 -6.39
N GLY A 79 -16.30 10.35 -5.65
CA GLY A 79 -16.31 8.95 -5.15
C GLY A 79 -16.27 7.90 -6.28
N PRO A 80 -16.51 6.63 -5.97
CA PRO A 80 -17.10 6.04 -4.77
C PRO A 80 -16.15 5.77 -3.60
N LEU A 81 -14.87 6.07 -3.73
CA LEU A 81 -13.88 5.85 -2.68
C LEU A 81 -13.76 7.10 -1.78
N TYR A 82 -13.37 6.90 -0.51
CA TYR A 82 -13.00 8.03 0.33
C TYR A 82 -11.65 8.62 -0.11
N ALA A 83 -10.64 7.77 -0.32
CA ALA A 83 -9.29 8.15 -0.74
C ALA A 83 -8.73 7.17 -1.78
N GLN A 84 -7.77 7.62 -2.59
CA GLN A 84 -6.99 6.78 -3.52
C GLN A 84 -5.88 6.03 -2.77
N ILE A 85 -6.27 5.05 -1.93
CA ILE A 85 -5.33 4.24 -1.14
C ILE A 85 -4.56 3.25 -2.02
N ASP A 86 -3.38 2.79 -1.57
CA ASP A 86 -2.73 1.62 -2.17
C ASP A 86 -3.35 0.34 -1.61
N PHE A 87 -4.03 -0.43 -2.46
CA PHE A 87 -4.74 -1.65 -2.05
C PHE A 87 -3.80 -2.80 -1.65
N ARG A 88 -2.54 -2.80 -2.11
CA ARG A 88 -1.56 -3.85 -1.79
C ARG A 88 -0.99 -3.68 -0.38
N LEU A 89 -0.93 -2.43 0.12
CA LEU A 89 -0.32 -2.04 1.39
C LEU A 89 -1.35 -1.71 2.47
N SER A 90 -2.61 -1.51 2.09
CA SER A 90 -3.70 -1.20 3.05
C SER A 90 -4.24 -2.46 3.70
N PRO A 91 -4.47 -2.47 5.03
CA PRO A 91 -5.09 -3.62 5.70
C PRO A 91 -6.58 -3.73 5.38
N GLU A 92 -7.11 -4.94 5.52
CA GLU A 92 -8.50 -5.31 5.21
C GLU A 92 -9.55 -4.32 5.77
N PRO A 93 -9.52 -3.92 7.07
CA PRO A 93 -10.49 -2.97 7.61
C PRO A 93 -10.45 -1.60 6.91
N ALA A 94 -9.25 -1.12 6.57
CA ALA A 94 -9.08 0.17 5.91
C ALA A 94 -9.67 0.16 4.49
N ILE A 95 -9.53 -0.94 3.75
CA ILE A 95 -10.12 -1.10 2.40
C ILE A 95 -11.65 -1.03 2.48
N VAL A 96 -12.25 -1.75 3.44
CA VAL A 96 -13.70 -1.71 3.67
C VAL A 96 -14.17 -0.30 4.03
N LYS A 97 -13.52 0.34 5.01
CA LYS A 97 -13.88 1.70 5.47
C LYS A 97 -13.68 2.75 4.38
N ASN A 98 -12.68 2.58 3.52
CA ASN A 98 -12.46 3.48 2.38
C ASN A 98 -13.64 3.49 1.41
N ILE A 99 -14.22 2.33 1.12
CA ILE A 99 -15.42 2.21 0.27
C ILE A 99 -16.66 2.68 1.03
N GLU A 100 -16.85 2.25 2.29
CA GLU A 100 -17.98 2.62 3.15
C GLU A 100 -18.11 4.14 3.26
N PHE A 101 -17.02 4.84 3.61
CA PHE A 101 -17.03 6.29 3.79
C PHE A 101 -17.21 7.03 2.45
N GLY A 102 -16.55 6.60 1.39
CA GLY A 102 -16.74 7.22 0.08
C GLY A 102 -18.19 7.13 -0.40
N LYS A 103 -18.82 5.95 -0.30
CA LYS A 103 -20.25 5.77 -0.64
C LYS A 103 -21.18 6.60 0.26
N LYS A 104 -20.87 6.69 1.56
CA LYS A 104 -21.62 7.51 2.52
C LYS A 104 -21.53 9.00 2.13
N ASP A 105 -20.32 9.51 1.91
CA ASP A 105 -20.09 10.90 1.53
C ASP A 105 -20.81 11.25 0.21
N VAL A 106 -20.68 10.40 -0.83
CA VAL A 106 -21.39 10.60 -2.11
C VAL A 106 -22.90 10.77 -1.88
N LYS A 107 -23.49 9.91 -1.04
CA LYS A 107 -24.91 9.98 -0.70
C LYS A 107 -25.27 11.26 0.07
N GLU A 108 -24.43 11.70 1.00
CA GLU A 108 -24.62 12.94 1.78
C GLU A 108 -24.62 14.19 0.88
N TYR A 109 -23.81 14.18 -0.19
CA TYR A 109 -23.81 15.23 -1.21
C TYR A 109 -24.92 15.09 -2.25
N GLY A 110 -25.75 14.03 -2.17
CA GLY A 110 -26.88 13.78 -3.09
C GLY A 110 -26.47 13.24 -4.46
N GLY A 111 -25.26 12.65 -4.56
CA GLY A 111 -24.74 12.03 -5.77
C GLY A 111 -25.02 10.53 -5.84
N ASP A 112 -24.66 9.95 -6.97
CA ASP A 112 -24.55 8.50 -7.19
C ASP A 112 -23.20 8.18 -7.84
N ALA A 113 -22.50 7.19 -7.30
CA ALA A 113 -21.22 6.72 -7.83
C ALA A 113 -21.21 5.20 -7.88
N SER A 114 -21.42 4.66 -9.06
CA SER A 114 -21.43 3.23 -9.38
C SER A 114 -20.18 2.76 -10.13
N VAL A 115 -19.25 3.66 -10.46
CA VAL A 115 -18.03 3.36 -11.21
C VAL A 115 -16.82 3.89 -10.44
N ALA A 116 -15.87 3.00 -10.13
CA ALA A 116 -14.62 3.36 -9.49
C ALA A 116 -13.65 3.99 -10.50
N TRP A 117 -13.03 5.10 -10.09
CA TRP A 117 -12.03 5.83 -10.88
C TRP A 117 -10.67 5.61 -10.24
N MET A 118 -9.90 4.63 -10.76
CA MET A 118 -8.63 4.17 -10.17
C MET A 118 -7.52 4.25 -11.21
N VAL A 119 -7.17 5.49 -11.57
CA VAL A 119 -6.35 5.77 -12.74
C VAL A 119 -4.84 5.66 -12.47
N ASP A 120 -4.38 5.76 -11.21
CA ASP A 120 -2.95 5.68 -10.90
C ASP A 120 -2.55 4.77 -9.73
N ASN A 121 -3.48 4.04 -9.10
CA ASN A 121 -3.13 3.05 -8.08
C ASN A 121 -2.16 1.99 -8.63
N PHE A 122 -1.15 1.59 -7.83
CA PHE A 122 -0.02 0.78 -8.30
C PHE A 122 -0.29 -0.74 -8.34
N GLY A 123 -1.55 -1.14 -8.35
CA GLY A 123 -2.01 -2.52 -8.44
C GLY A 123 -3.16 -2.81 -7.49
N PHE A 124 -3.81 -3.98 -7.69
CA PHE A 124 -5.07 -4.28 -7.03
C PHE A 124 -5.14 -5.73 -6.54
N ILE A 125 -5.85 -5.92 -5.42
CA ILE A 125 -6.08 -7.22 -4.79
C ILE A 125 -7.19 -8.01 -5.50
N SER A 126 -7.12 -9.32 -5.41
CA SER A 126 -8.03 -10.28 -6.08
C SER A 126 -9.51 -10.14 -5.69
N GLN A 127 -9.80 -9.67 -4.47
CA GLN A 127 -11.16 -9.63 -3.92
C GLN A 127 -11.84 -8.25 -4.05
N LEU A 128 -11.21 -7.31 -4.73
CA LEU A 128 -11.80 -5.99 -4.92
C LEU A 128 -13.12 -6.01 -5.73
N PRO A 129 -13.29 -6.82 -6.80
CA PRO A 129 -14.58 -6.98 -7.46
C PRO A 129 -15.71 -7.44 -6.56
N GLN A 130 -15.45 -8.36 -5.61
CA GLN A 130 -16.44 -8.81 -4.63
C GLN A 130 -16.87 -7.66 -3.70
N LEU A 131 -15.89 -6.86 -3.20
CA LEU A 131 -16.15 -5.68 -2.40
C LEU A 131 -16.94 -4.64 -3.20
N PHE A 132 -16.56 -4.36 -4.43
CA PHE A 132 -17.28 -3.42 -5.29
C PHE A 132 -18.72 -3.85 -5.49
N LYS A 133 -18.96 -5.12 -5.81
CA LYS A 133 -20.31 -5.66 -5.95
C LYS A 133 -21.14 -5.50 -4.68
N ARG A 134 -20.54 -5.76 -3.50
CA ARG A 134 -21.17 -5.59 -2.19
C ARG A 134 -21.66 -4.15 -1.95
N TYR A 135 -20.89 -3.15 -2.39
CA TYR A 135 -21.21 -1.72 -2.22
C TYR A 135 -21.92 -1.08 -3.43
N GLY A 136 -22.40 -1.89 -4.40
CA GLY A 136 -23.11 -1.40 -5.57
C GLY A 136 -22.23 -0.61 -6.55
N ILE A 137 -20.94 -0.95 -6.63
CA ILE A 137 -20.01 -0.46 -7.64
C ILE A 137 -19.98 -1.48 -8.77
N GLU A 138 -20.40 -1.08 -9.98
CA GLU A 138 -20.64 -1.96 -11.12
C GLU A 138 -19.48 -2.03 -12.09
N GLY A 139 -18.61 -1.03 -12.05
CA GLY A 139 -17.46 -0.96 -12.95
C GLY A 139 -16.31 -0.13 -12.43
N ALA A 140 -15.19 -0.15 -13.20
CA ALA A 140 -13.97 0.57 -12.87
C ALA A 140 -13.22 1.05 -14.11
N PHE A 141 -12.57 2.20 -14.00
CA PHE A 141 -11.52 2.66 -14.93
C PHE A 141 -10.17 2.36 -14.29
N LEU A 142 -9.32 1.65 -15.00
CA LEU A 142 -8.03 1.14 -14.50
C LEU A 142 -6.93 1.42 -15.52
N TRP A 143 -5.74 1.76 -15.03
CA TRP A 143 -4.56 1.90 -15.88
C TRP A 143 -3.50 0.82 -15.60
N ARG A 144 -3.10 0.66 -14.33
CA ARG A 144 -1.99 -0.21 -13.93
C ARG A 144 -2.45 -1.61 -13.56
N GLY A 145 -1.52 -2.57 -13.60
CA GLY A 145 -1.72 -3.92 -13.08
C GLY A 145 -2.41 -4.89 -14.03
N VAL A 146 -3.01 -4.42 -15.11
CA VAL A 146 -3.82 -5.24 -16.02
C VAL A 146 -2.95 -6.25 -16.78
N LYS A 147 -3.33 -7.54 -16.72
CA LYS A 147 -2.67 -8.67 -17.41
C LYS A 147 -3.64 -9.29 -18.42
N LEU A 148 -3.60 -8.82 -19.64
CA LEU A 148 -4.33 -9.38 -20.77
C LEU A 148 -3.34 -9.98 -21.75
N GLU A 149 -3.65 -11.17 -22.29
CA GLU A 149 -2.85 -11.80 -23.35
C GLU A 149 -2.84 -10.92 -24.60
N LYS A 150 -4.02 -10.47 -25.00
CA LYS A 150 -4.22 -9.45 -26.05
C LYS A 150 -4.82 -8.21 -25.39
N PRO A 151 -4.21 -7.03 -25.54
CA PRO A 151 -4.72 -5.84 -24.92
C PRO A 151 -6.11 -5.48 -25.47
N SER A 152 -7.04 -5.23 -24.57
CA SER A 152 -8.41 -4.79 -24.86
C SER A 152 -8.81 -3.68 -23.90
N ILE A 153 -9.53 -2.67 -24.40
CA ILE A 153 -10.06 -1.57 -23.59
C ILE A 153 -11.15 -2.09 -22.64
N GLU A 154 -12.04 -2.92 -23.15
CA GLU A 154 -13.12 -3.50 -22.35
C GLU A 154 -12.74 -4.89 -21.86
N PHE A 155 -12.88 -5.14 -20.54
CA PHE A 155 -12.72 -6.46 -19.95
C PHE A 155 -13.57 -6.63 -18.70
N LEU A 156 -13.76 -7.87 -18.26
CA LEU A 156 -14.38 -8.21 -16.99
C LEU A 156 -13.30 -8.59 -15.99
N TRP A 157 -13.34 -8.01 -14.80
CA TRP A 157 -12.48 -8.39 -13.69
C TRP A 157 -13.26 -9.20 -12.68
N GLU A 158 -12.82 -10.42 -12.40
CA GLU A 158 -13.54 -11.43 -11.63
C GLU A 158 -12.75 -11.82 -10.37
N SER A 159 -13.43 -11.88 -9.22
CA SER A 159 -12.93 -12.44 -7.95
C SER A 159 -13.16 -13.94 -7.89
N LYS A 160 -12.48 -14.63 -6.95
CA LYS A 160 -12.59 -16.09 -6.76
C LYS A 160 -13.99 -16.59 -6.42
N ASP A 161 -14.84 -15.74 -5.81
CA ASP A 161 -16.24 -16.08 -5.50
C ASP A 161 -17.17 -16.03 -6.74
N GLY A 162 -16.63 -15.59 -7.90
CA GLY A 162 -17.35 -15.39 -9.15
C GLY A 162 -17.99 -14.01 -9.29
N SER A 163 -17.84 -13.11 -8.31
CA SER A 163 -18.24 -11.71 -8.45
C SER A 163 -17.35 -11.01 -9.49
N TYR A 164 -17.93 -10.19 -10.35
CA TYR A 164 -17.19 -9.44 -11.37
C TYR A 164 -17.68 -8.00 -11.50
N VAL A 165 -16.80 -7.14 -12.03
CA VAL A 165 -17.09 -5.77 -12.44
C VAL A 165 -16.64 -5.53 -13.87
N LYS A 166 -17.35 -4.60 -14.55
CA LYS A 166 -17.01 -4.14 -15.90
C LYS A 166 -15.82 -3.18 -15.81
N CYS A 167 -14.79 -3.35 -16.60
CA CYS A 167 -13.59 -2.53 -16.55
C CYS A 167 -13.28 -1.87 -17.89
N ILE A 168 -12.83 -0.62 -17.82
CA ILE A 168 -12.21 0.11 -18.94
C ILE A 168 -10.72 0.21 -18.65
N PHE A 169 -9.93 -0.42 -19.51
CA PHE A 169 -8.46 -0.36 -19.44
C PHE A 169 -7.96 0.87 -20.19
N LEU A 170 -7.27 1.73 -19.45
CA LEU A 170 -6.67 2.95 -19.95
C LEU A 170 -5.27 2.66 -20.52
N ILE A 171 -5.19 1.83 -21.55
CA ILE A 171 -3.91 1.37 -22.13
C ILE A 171 -2.98 2.52 -22.53
N GLY A 172 -3.53 3.66 -22.98
CA GLY A 172 -2.79 4.89 -23.31
C GLY A 172 -2.55 5.83 -22.11
N GLY A 173 -2.94 5.43 -20.91
CA GLY A 173 -2.98 6.29 -19.73
C GLY A 173 -4.24 7.17 -19.68
N TYR A 174 -4.31 8.06 -18.69
CA TYR A 174 -5.52 8.84 -18.36
C TYR A 174 -5.47 10.33 -18.78
N ARG A 175 -4.59 10.70 -19.73
CA ARG A 175 -4.28 12.11 -20.06
C ARG A 175 -4.10 12.40 -21.55
N ASN A 176 -4.70 11.57 -22.41
CA ASN A 176 -4.46 11.59 -23.85
C ASN A 176 -4.98 12.86 -24.57
N LEU A 177 -5.97 13.57 -24.02
CA LEU A 177 -6.42 14.88 -24.54
C LEU A 177 -6.00 16.07 -23.67
N TYR A 178 -5.22 15.86 -22.60
CA TYR A 178 -4.84 16.93 -21.69
C TYR A 178 -4.20 18.14 -22.40
N GLY A 179 -4.67 19.34 -22.04
CA GLY A 179 -4.11 20.60 -22.47
C GLY A 179 -4.32 20.93 -23.95
N LEU A 180 -5.47 20.61 -24.51
CA LEU A 180 -5.81 20.93 -25.91
C LEU A 180 -5.76 22.43 -26.21
N SER A 181 -6.17 23.30 -25.26
CA SER A 181 -6.10 24.75 -25.41
C SER A 181 -4.70 25.28 -25.64
N ARG A 182 -3.69 24.58 -25.11
CA ARG A 182 -2.25 24.91 -25.27
C ARG A 182 -1.67 24.39 -26.60
N THR A 183 -2.41 23.56 -27.32
CA THR A 183 -2.07 23.03 -28.65
C THR A 183 -3.20 23.29 -29.66
N ARG A 184 -3.83 24.47 -29.56
CA ARG A 184 -5.08 24.84 -30.28
C ARG A 184 -5.06 24.46 -31.75
N ASP A 185 -3.97 24.81 -32.47
CA ASP A 185 -3.83 24.53 -33.91
C ASP A 185 -3.67 23.05 -34.25
N LEU A 186 -3.37 22.23 -33.28
CA LEU A 186 -3.18 20.77 -33.41
C LEU A 186 -4.32 19.96 -32.78
N ALA A 187 -5.31 20.59 -32.13
CA ALA A 187 -6.33 19.91 -31.33
C ALA A 187 -7.08 18.82 -32.12
N LYS A 188 -7.56 19.15 -33.35
CA LYS A 188 -8.27 18.17 -34.20
C LYS A 188 -7.34 17.05 -34.68
N LYS A 189 -6.10 17.36 -35.04
CA LYS A 189 -5.12 16.35 -35.44
C LYS A 189 -4.81 15.39 -34.27
N ARG A 190 -4.69 15.92 -33.06
CA ARG A 190 -4.47 15.13 -31.85
C ARG A 190 -5.66 14.23 -31.52
N LEU A 191 -6.90 14.74 -31.60
CA LEU A 191 -8.10 13.91 -31.39
C LEU A 191 -8.11 12.72 -32.37
N LYS A 192 -7.89 12.99 -33.67
CA LYS A 192 -7.89 11.95 -34.70
C LYS A 192 -6.79 10.91 -34.42
N HIS A 193 -5.58 11.34 -34.11
CA HIS A 193 -4.45 10.48 -33.77
C HIS A 193 -4.75 9.58 -32.57
N GLU A 194 -5.29 10.13 -31.45
CA GLU A 194 -5.63 9.36 -30.27
C GLU A 194 -6.72 8.31 -30.55
N ILE A 195 -7.71 8.65 -31.35
CA ILE A 195 -8.75 7.70 -31.76
C ILE A 195 -8.14 6.56 -32.61
N GLU A 196 -7.33 6.89 -33.61
CA GLU A 196 -6.74 5.89 -34.51
C GLU A 196 -5.83 4.90 -33.79
N LYS A 197 -4.99 5.40 -32.86
CA LYS A 197 -4.06 4.54 -32.12
C LYS A 197 -4.76 3.65 -31.09
N LEU A 198 -5.85 4.12 -30.45
CA LEU A 198 -6.56 3.35 -29.42
C LEU A 198 -7.64 2.43 -29.97
N LYS A 199 -8.23 2.76 -31.14
CA LYS A 199 -9.35 2.03 -31.72
C LYS A 199 -9.08 0.53 -31.97
N ILE A 200 -7.82 0.18 -32.23
CA ILE A 200 -7.42 -1.22 -32.47
C ILE A 200 -7.54 -2.11 -31.22
N PHE A 201 -7.66 -1.51 -30.04
CA PHE A 201 -7.82 -2.20 -28.77
C PHE A 201 -9.26 -2.16 -28.25
N SER A 202 -10.17 -1.47 -28.93
CA SER A 202 -11.57 -1.33 -28.51
C SER A 202 -12.45 -2.39 -29.16
N LEU A 203 -13.23 -3.10 -28.37
CA LEU A 203 -14.26 -4.04 -28.82
C LEU A 203 -15.56 -3.31 -29.16
N SER A 204 -15.89 -2.24 -28.45
CA SER A 204 -17.10 -1.43 -28.66
C SER A 204 -16.99 -0.44 -29.83
N GLY A 205 -15.76 -0.19 -30.30
CA GLY A 205 -15.45 0.92 -31.21
C GLY A 205 -15.34 2.28 -30.53
N LEU A 206 -15.63 2.39 -29.22
CA LEU A 206 -15.39 3.57 -28.41
C LEU A 206 -13.97 3.54 -27.83
N VAL A 207 -13.34 4.70 -27.70
CA VAL A 207 -12.04 4.84 -27.08
C VAL A 207 -12.12 5.83 -25.90
N PRO A 208 -11.42 5.58 -24.79
CA PRO A 208 -11.43 6.48 -23.64
C PRO A 208 -10.60 7.73 -23.97
N LEU A 209 -11.29 8.85 -24.15
CA LEU A 209 -10.69 10.17 -24.36
C LEU A 209 -10.78 10.98 -23.08
N LEU A 210 -9.61 11.33 -22.53
CA LEU A 210 -9.47 11.81 -21.17
C LEU A 210 -8.72 13.14 -21.16
N ASP A 211 -9.40 14.19 -20.69
CA ASP A 211 -8.84 15.54 -20.56
C ASP A 211 -8.64 15.86 -19.08
N GLY A 212 -7.40 15.68 -18.63
CA GLY A 212 -6.98 15.88 -17.25
C GLY A 212 -5.54 15.44 -17.01
N TYR A 213 -4.97 15.86 -15.87
CA TYR A 213 -3.59 15.60 -15.51
C TYR A 213 -3.39 15.65 -13.98
N ASP A 214 -2.19 15.22 -13.53
CA ASP A 214 -1.79 15.25 -12.14
C ASP A 214 -1.74 16.69 -11.61
N LEU A 215 -2.51 16.97 -10.55
CA LEU A 215 -2.56 18.28 -9.89
C LEU A 215 -2.84 19.47 -10.83
N ASP A 216 -3.54 19.23 -11.93
CA ASP A 216 -3.92 20.30 -12.84
C ASP A 216 -4.99 21.21 -12.22
N VAL A 217 -4.79 22.52 -12.32
CA VAL A 217 -5.67 23.56 -11.80
C VAL A 217 -6.32 24.40 -12.90
N GLU A 218 -6.16 24.00 -14.16
CA GLU A 218 -6.66 24.72 -15.32
C GLU A 218 -7.65 23.86 -16.12
N PRO A 219 -8.87 23.60 -15.59
CA PRO A 219 -9.89 22.86 -16.29
C PRO A 219 -10.29 23.61 -17.57
N GLU A 220 -10.49 22.87 -18.66
CA GLU A 220 -10.92 23.43 -19.94
C GLU A 220 -12.14 22.67 -20.50
N ASP A 221 -12.88 23.32 -21.40
CA ASP A 221 -13.93 22.64 -22.15
C ASP A 221 -13.40 22.27 -23.54
N PRO A 222 -13.06 21.00 -23.79
CA PRO A 222 -12.51 20.58 -25.08
C PRO A 222 -13.46 20.83 -26.26
N ARG A 223 -14.77 21.03 -26.04
CA ARG A 223 -15.74 21.36 -27.08
C ARG A 223 -15.44 22.74 -27.73
N ASP A 224 -14.80 23.67 -27.02
CA ASP A 224 -14.42 25.00 -27.58
C ASP A 224 -13.41 24.86 -28.73
N LEU A 225 -12.72 23.73 -28.86
CA LEU A 225 -11.72 23.45 -29.90
C LEU A 225 -12.17 22.34 -30.86
N LEU A 226 -12.99 21.40 -30.41
CA LEU A 226 -13.37 20.19 -31.15
C LEU A 226 -14.83 20.22 -31.61
N ASN A 227 -15.60 21.21 -31.15
CA ASN A 227 -16.99 21.47 -31.53
C ASN A 227 -17.87 20.17 -31.45
N GLU A 228 -18.69 19.92 -32.48
CA GLU A 228 -19.63 18.81 -32.60
C GLU A 228 -18.96 17.42 -32.76
N GLU A 229 -17.63 17.32 -32.80
CA GLU A 229 -16.92 16.06 -32.94
C GLU A 229 -16.93 15.24 -31.65
N ILE A 230 -17.18 15.89 -30.51
CA ILE A 230 -17.17 15.28 -29.19
C ILE A 230 -18.41 15.59 -28.36
N GLU A 231 -18.66 14.74 -27.36
CA GLU A 231 -19.64 14.91 -26.30
C GLU A 231 -18.98 14.69 -24.94
N LEU A 232 -19.27 15.54 -23.94
CA LEU A 232 -18.80 15.32 -22.58
C LEU A 232 -19.57 14.18 -21.92
N SER A 233 -18.84 13.27 -21.30
CA SER A 233 -19.38 12.06 -20.70
C SER A 233 -19.02 11.95 -19.22
N SER A 234 -19.79 11.14 -18.50
CA SER A 234 -19.39 10.60 -17.20
C SER A 234 -18.78 9.21 -17.37
N ALA A 235 -18.03 8.76 -16.36
CA ALA A 235 -17.49 7.39 -16.33
C ALA A 235 -18.60 6.34 -16.46
N GLY A 236 -19.74 6.52 -15.77
CA GLY A 236 -20.91 5.61 -15.86
C GLY A 236 -21.54 5.56 -17.23
N LYS A 237 -21.75 6.75 -17.86
CA LYS A 237 -22.30 6.80 -19.23
C LYS A 237 -21.36 6.10 -20.23
N TYR A 238 -20.06 6.41 -20.18
CA TYR A 238 -19.07 5.76 -21.06
C TYR A 238 -19.08 4.24 -20.87
N LEU A 239 -19.00 3.75 -19.63
CA LEU A 239 -19.01 2.32 -19.32
C LEU A 239 -20.24 1.62 -19.91
N ASN A 240 -21.42 2.19 -19.69
CA ASN A 240 -22.67 1.60 -20.16
C ASN A 240 -22.75 1.58 -21.69
N GLU A 241 -22.33 2.64 -22.37
CA GLU A 241 -22.30 2.67 -23.83
C GLU A 241 -21.29 1.68 -24.41
N ALA A 242 -20.09 1.57 -23.84
CA ALA A 242 -19.08 0.63 -24.29
C ALA A 242 -19.58 -0.81 -24.17
N PHE A 243 -20.08 -1.20 -23.00
CA PHE A 243 -20.55 -2.56 -22.77
C PHE A 243 -21.87 -2.92 -23.49
N SER A 244 -22.68 -1.93 -23.88
CA SER A 244 -23.87 -2.18 -24.70
C SER A 244 -23.55 -2.55 -26.15
N LYS A 245 -22.33 -2.28 -26.61
CA LYS A 245 -21.86 -2.53 -27.98
C LYS A 245 -20.89 -3.71 -28.09
N THR A 246 -20.68 -4.44 -27.02
CA THR A 246 -19.77 -5.61 -26.97
C THR A 246 -20.56 -6.90 -26.73
N GLU A 247 -20.28 -7.95 -27.50
CA GLU A 247 -20.89 -9.28 -27.34
C GLU A 247 -20.02 -10.19 -26.48
N GLU A 248 -18.73 -10.26 -26.76
CA GLU A 248 -17.75 -11.05 -26.01
C GLU A 248 -16.68 -10.13 -25.44
N VAL A 249 -16.39 -10.30 -24.14
CA VAL A 249 -15.44 -9.48 -23.41
C VAL A 249 -14.45 -10.37 -22.68
N PRO A 250 -13.13 -10.15 -22.80
CA PRO A 250 -12.13 -10.95 -22.12
C PRO A 250 -12.28 -10.82 -20.60
N LYS A 251 -11.94 -11.90 -19.87
CA LYS A 251 -11.97 -11.94 -18.41
C LYS A 251 -10.56 -11.99 -17.85
N VAL A 252 -10.35 -11.26 -16.76
CA VAL A 252 -9.16 -11.33 -15.92
C VAL A 252 -9.58 -11.75 -14.52
N ASN A 253 -8.98 -12.82 -14.01
CA ASN A 253 -9.29 -13.36 -12.70
C ASN A 253 -8.17 -13.02 -11.71
N GLY A 254 -8.54 -12.72 -10.47
CA GLY A 254 -7.61 -12.53 -9.37
C GLY A 254 -6.98 -11.14 -9.31
N GLU A 255 -5.71 -11.08 -8.95
CA GLU A 255 -4.97 -9.82 -8.74
C GLU A 255 -4.63 -9.11 -10.06
N LEU A 256 -4.58 -7.77 -10.00
CA LEU A 256 -4.03 -6.96 -11.09
C LEU A 256 -2.68 -6.39 -10.65
N LEU A 257 -1.60 -7.11 -10.91
CA LEU A 257 -0.23 -6.79 -10.48
C LEU A 257 0.80 -6.86 -11.62
N SER A 258 0.36 -6.88 -12.88
CA SER A 258 1.29 -6.96 -14.02
C SER A 258 1.88 -5.59 -14.36
N GLY A 259 3.18 -5.53 -14.51
CA GLY A 259 3.91 -4.37 -15.04
C GLY A 259 3.98 -4.29 -16.57
N LYS A 260 3.27 -5.16 -17.28
CA LYS A 260 3.34 -5.36 -18.73
C LYS A 260 3.06 -4.09 -19.55
N TYR A 261 2.03 -3.34 -19.16
CA TYR A 261 1.58 -2.16 -19.91
C TYR A 261 1.84 -0.83 -19.18
N ALA A 262 1.95 -0.87 -17.88
CA ALA A 262 2.29 0.28 -17.02
C ALA A 262 2.91 -0.22 -15.71
N CYS A 263 3.89 0.50 -15.16
CA CYS A 263 4.55 0.12 -13.93
C CYS A 263 3.58 -0.08 -12.76
N VAL A 264 3.78 -1.16 -11.99
CA VAL A 264 3.15 -1.41 -10.69
C VAL A 264 4.12 -1.11 -9.53
N PHE A 265 5.35 -0.72 -9.85
CA PHE A 265 6.35 -0.21 -8.91
C PHE A 265 6.61 -1.12 -7.70
N PRO A 266 7.17 -2.31 -7.89
CA PRO A 266 7.37 -3.27 -6.79
C PRO A 266 8.27 -2.72 -5.67
N GLY A 267 9.21 -1.79 -5.94
CA GLY A 267 10.03 -1.16 -4.93
C GLY A 267 9.24 -0.40 -3.85
N THR A 268 8.04 0.07 -4.17
CA THR A 268 7.17 0.76 -3.20
C THR A 268 6.74 -0.11 -2.02
N LEU A 269 6.79 -1.43 -2.18
CA LEU A 269 6.41 -2.39 -1.14
C LEU A 269 7.39 -2.39 0.05
N SER A 270 8.68 -2.08 -0.18
CA SER A 270 9.74 -2.03 0.85
C SER A 270 10.29 -0.63 1.12
N THR A 271 10.03 0.35 0.24
CA THR A 271 10.45 1.74 0.45
C THR A 271 9.90 2.29 1.76
N ARG A 272 10.79 2.89 2.61
CA ARG A 272 10.41 3.45 3.91
C ARG A 272 9.62 2.45 4.74
N VAL A 273 10.15 1.24 4.93
CA VAL A 273 9.49 0.13 5.66
C VAL A 273 8.93 0.56 7.01
N TYR A 274 9.54 1.54 7.66
CA TYR A 274 9.07 2.09 8.93
C TYR A 274 7.63 2.66 8.86
N LEU A 275 7.20 3.20 7.71
CA LEU A 275 5.81 3.66 7.53
C LEU A 275 4.84 2.48 7.53
N LYS A 276 5.21 1.40 6.85
CA LYS A 276 4.43 0.16 6.78
C LYS A 276 4.28 -0.48 8.17
N ARG A 277 5.39 -0.51 8.93
CA ARG A 277 5.39 -1.00 10.32
C ARG A 277 4.46 -0.18 11.22
N GLN A 278 4.53 1.16 11.14
CA GLN A 278 3.65 2.04 11.92
C GLN A 278 2.19 1.92 11.47
N ALA A 279 1.93 1.87 10.17
CA ALA A 279 0.59 1.67 9.62
C ALA A 279 -0.02 0.34 10.10
N TYR A 280 0.75 -0.76 10.09
CA TYR A 280 0.30 -2.06 10.59
C TYR A 280 -0.15 -1.97 12.06
N VAL A 281 0.68 -1.41 12.95
CA VAL A 281 0.36 -1.32 14.38
C VAL A 281 -0.88 -0.45 14.62
N VAL A 282 -0.98 0.71 13.96
CA VAL A 282 -2.16 1.59 14.07
C VAL A 282 -3.42 0.89 13.52
N GLY A 283 -3.31 0.20 12.39
CA GLY A 283 -4.41 -0.56 11.80
C GLY A 283 -4.93 -1.67 12.71
N LYS A 284 -4.03 -2.39 13.40
CA LYS A 284 -4.40 -3.40 14.41
C LYS A 284 -5.13 -2.78 15.59
N MET A 285 -4.61 -1.68 16.14
CA MET A 285 -5.25 -0.98 17.24
C MET A 285 -6.62 -0.42 16.87
N LEU A 286 -6.79 0.10 15.66
CA LEU A 286 -8.10 0.54 15.14
C LEU A 286 -9.11 -0.61 15.15
N ARG A 287 -8.71 -1.77 14.62
CA ARG A 287 -9.55 -2.97 14.58
C ARG A 287 -9.97 -3.41 15.98
N TYR A 288 -9.05 -3.44 16.94
CA TYR A 288 -9.36 -3.85 18.32
C TYR A 288 -10.27 -2.85 19.02
N VAL A 289 -9.96 -1.56 18.91
CA VAL A 289 -10.77 -0.49 19.53
C VAL A 289 -12.17 -0.44 18.89
N GLU A 290 -12.29 -0.62 17.58
CA GLU A 290 -13.59 -0.67 16.89
C GLU A 290 -14.48 -1.80 17.44
N LEU A 291 -13.92 -3.00 17.61
CA LEU A 291 -14.66 -4.12 18.19
C LEU A 291 -15.15 -3.79 19.62
N LEU A 292 -14.25 -3.29 20.47
CA LEU A 292 -14.60 -2.98 21.86
C LEU A 292 -15.61 -1.83 21.96
N ALA A 293 -15.49 -0.82 21.08
CA ALA A 293 -16.42 0.31 21.00
C ALA A 293 -17.81 -0.14 20.51
N SER A 294 -17.87 -1.07 19.56
CA SER A 294 -19.11 -1.57 18.98
C SER A 294 -20.04 -2.21 20.01
N PHE A 295 -19.52 -2.86 21.03
CA PHE A 295 -20.30 -3.41 22.16
C PHE A 295 -21.07 -2.35 22.97
N ARG A 296 -20.78 -1.07 22.72
CA ARG A 296 -21.43 0.07 23.34
C ARG A 296 -22.15 0.97 22.34
N ASN A 297 -22.26 0.57 21.09
CA ASN A 297 -22.76 1.37 19.98
C ASN A 297 -21.96 2.68 19.76
N GLU A 298 -20.69 2.70 20.14
CA GLU A 298 -19.76 3.80 19.89
C GLU A 298 -19.06 3.60 18.52
N ARG A 299 -18.84 4.68 17.77
CA ARG A 299 -18.13 4.66 16.47
C ARG A 299 -16.82 5.41 16.57
N ILE A 300 -15.84 4.98 15.78
CA ILE A 300 -14.50 5.57 15.72
C ILE A 300 -14.15 6.07 14.31
N ASP A 301 -15.15 6.50 13.54
CA ASP A 301 -15.04 6.88 12.14
C ASP A 301 -13.96 7.94 11.88
N GLU A 302 -13.84 8.96 12.77
CA GLU A 302 -12.83 10.02 12.64
C GLU A 302 -11.39 9.51 12.78
N LEU A 303 -11.18 8.49 13.61
CA LEU A 303 -9.85 7.84 13.71
C LEU A 303 -9.54 7.05 12.44
N TYR A 304 -10.52 6.35 11.85
CA TYR A 304 -10.38 5.69 10.57
C TYR A 304 -10.16 6.68 9.43
N ARG A 305 -10.91 7.78 9.34
CA ARG A 305 -10.68 8.82 8.32
C ARG A 305 -9.26 9.39 8.41
N THR A 306 -8.78 9.69 9.63
CA THR A 306 -7.41 10.16 9.85
C THR A 306 -6.38 9.11 9.40
N TYR A 307 -6.63 7.83 9.65
CA TYR A 307 -5.76 6.74 9.20
C TYR A 307 -5.76 6.59 7.67
N LEU A 308 -6.92 6.62 7.03
CA LEU A 308 -7.06 6.50 5.57
C LEU A 308 -6.29 7.58 4.81
N LYS A 309 -6.19 8.81 5.34
CA LYS A 309 -5.37 9.89 4.78
C LYS A 309 -3.88 9.52 4.68
N THR A 310 -3.39 8.62 5.55
CA THR A 310 -2.00 8.14 5.52
C THR A 310 -1.79 6.96 4.57
N LEU A 311 -2.87 6.35 4.08
CA LEU A 311 -2.85 5.20 3.17
C LEU A 311 -3.04 5.58 1.69
N VAL A 312 -3.19 6.88 1.38
CA VAL A 312 -3.13 7.38 -0.01
C VAL A 312 -1.88 6.82 -0.67
N HIS A 313 -1.98 6.42 -1.95
CA HIS A 313 -0.97 5.57 -2.59
C HIS A 313 0.46 6.13 -2.50
N ASP A 314 0.73 7.40 -2.77
CA ASP A 314 2.07 7.99 -2.64
C ASP A 314 2.57 8.02 -1.19
N ASN A 315 1.66 8.18 -0.22
CA ASN A 315 1.99 8.26 1.19
C ASN A 315 2.49 6.91 1.72
N ILE A 316 1.65 5.87 1.63
CA ILE A 316 2.03 4.56 2.17
C ILE A 316 3.10 3.87 1.32
N CYS A 317 3.12 4.10 0.00
CA CYS A 317 4.19 3.65 -0.88
C CYS A 317 5.54 4.32 -0.57
N GLY A 318 5.53 5.49 0.05
CA GLY A 318 6.74 6.17 0.49
C GLY A 318 7.47 6.93 -0.62
N VAL A 319 6.75 7.33 -1.68
CA VAL A 319 7.31 7.96 -2.88
C VAL A 319 7.18 9.49 -2.88
N GLY A 320 6.81 10.09 -1.76
CA GLY A 320 6.78 11.54 -1.56
C GLY A 320 8.06 12.10 -0.94
N VAL A 321 8.10 13.42 -0.78
CA VAL A 321 9.21 14.13 -0.12
C VAL A 321 9.22 13.86 1.39
N ASP A 322 10.40 13.93 2.02
CA ASP A 322 10.62 13.58 3.44
C ASP A 322 9.69 14.32 4.41
N THR A 323 9.36 15.59 4.11
CA THR A 323 8.47 16.40 4.95
C THR A 323 7.10 15.74 5.12
N ILE A 324 6.55 15.15 4.06
CA ILE A 324 5.28 14.41 4.08
C ILE A 324 5.38 13.22 5.05
N HIS A 325 6.41 12.42 4.89
CA HIS A 325 6.57 11.18 5.67
C HIS A 325 6.91 11.45 7.13
N ARG A 326 7.61 12.55 7.43
CA ARG A 326 7.78 13.04 8.81
C ARG A 326 6.45 13.43 9.44
N ASN A 327 5.57 14.10 8.70
CA ASN A 327 4.21 14.43 9.14
C ASN A 327 3.37 13.17 9.36
N MET A 328 3.41 12.20 8.43
CA MET A 328 2.72 10.91 8.58
C MET A 328 3.11 10.20 9.89
N ARG A 329 4.40 10.15 10.22
CA ARG A 329 4.88 9.55 11.47
C ARG A 329 4.30 10.27 12.70
N ALA A 330 4.20 11.59 12.66
CA ALA A 330 3.57 12.37 13.74
C ALA A 330 2.07 12.03 13.86
N VAL A 331 1.37 11.86 12.74
CA VAL A 331 -0.04 11.42 12.68
C VAL A 331 -0.18 10.01 13.28
N TYR A 332 0.65 9.04 12.86
CA TYR A 332 0.61 7.68 13.41
C TYR A 332 0.85 7.66 14.93
N LYS A 333 1.83 8.42 15.42
CA LYS A 333 2.11 8.52 16.86
C LYS A 333 0.92 9.09 17.63
N LYS A 334 0.27 10.13 17.08
CA LYS A 334 -0.93 10.74 17.69
C LYS A 334 -2.11 9.78 17.70
N LEU A 335 -2.35 9.08 16.56
CA LEU A 335 -3.40 8.07 16.45
C LEU A 335 -3.18 6.93 17.43
N PHE A 336 -1.97 6.40 17.50
CA PHE A 336 -1.63 5.31 18.41
C PHE A 336 -1.91 5.70 19.85
N GLY A 337 -1.48 6.88 20.31
CA GLY A 337 -1.74 7.35 21.66
C GLY A 337 -3.24 7.53 21.97
N ALA A 338 -4.04 7.99 20.99
CA ALA A 338 -5.49 8.11 21.15
C ALA A 338 -6.15 6.71 21.24
N LEU A 339 -5.71 5.78 20.39
CA LEU A 339 -6.21 4.40 20.37
C LEU A 339 -5.81 3.62 21.62
N GLU A 340 -4.59 3.76 22.11
CA GLU A 340 -4.13 3.14 23.37
C GLU A 340 -4.96 3.62 24.56
N LYS A 341 -5.24 4.93 24.64
CA LYS A 341 -6.13 5.47 25.66
C LYS A 341 -7.54 4.90 25.55
N SER A 342 -8.14 4.90 24.36
CA SER A 342 -9.47 4.35 24.11
C SER A 342 -9.53 2.85 24.43
N PHE A 343 -8.53 2.07 24.03
CA PHE A 343 -8.40 0.65 24.34
C PHE A 343 -8.43 0.38 25.84
N LYS A 344 -7.61 1.13 26.61
CA LYS A 344 -7.57 1.02 28.08
C LYS A 344 -8.91 1.39 28.71
N GLU A 345 -9.59 2.44 28.24
CA GLU A 345 -10.91 2.87 28.72
C GLU A 345 -11.98 1.78 28.49
N HIS A 346 -12.01 1.17 27.31
CA HIS A 346 -12.93 0.06 27.03
C HIS A 346 -12.62 -1.18 27.85
N LEU A 347 -11.34 -1.55 28.01
CA LEU A 347 -10.95 -2.66 28.88
C LEU A 347 -11.35 -2.43 30.34
N LYS A 348 -11.19 -1.22 30.90
CA LYS A 348 -11.64 -0.89 32.26
C LYS A 348 -13.13 -1.15 32.43
N LYS A 349 -13.95 -0.78 31.46
CA LYS A 349 -15.40 -1.00 31.50
C LYS A 349 -15.74 -2.49 31.45
N LEU A 350 -15.05 -3.27 30.62
CA LEU A 350 -15.24 -4.73 30.53
C LEU A 350 -14.77 -5.46 31.80
N ALA A 351 -13.69 -4.98 32.40
CA ALA A 351 -13.11 -5.54 33.61
C ALA A 351 -14.03 -5.43 34.83
N THR A 352 -15.04 -4.52 34.85
CA THR A 352 -16.04 -4.46 35.91
C THR A 352 -16.82 -5.77 36.05
N HIS A 353 -16.94 -6.56 34.98
CA HIS A 353 -17.62 -7.87 34.97
C HIS A 353 -16.73 -9.03 35.43
N LEU A 354 -15.43 -8.83 35.59
CA LEU A 354 -14.44 -9.86 35.92
C LEU A 354 -14.09 -9.84 37.41
N LYS A 355 -13.55 -10.94 37.93
CA LYS A 355 -12.84 -10.99 39.20
C LYS A 355 -11.48 -10.30 39.09
N SER A 356 -10.87 -9.97 40.25
CA SER A 356 -9.46 -9.57 40.28
C SER A 356 -8.56 -10.70 39.78
N GLY A 357 -7.50 -10.36 39.04
CA GLY A 357 -6.55 -11.35 38.53
C GLY A 357 -5.85 -10.92 37.24
N LEU A 358 -5.12 -11.87 36.68
CA LEU A 358 -4.41 -11.72 35.41
C LEU A 358 -5.24 -12.33 34.27
N TYR A 359 -5.34 -11.63 33.16
CA TYR A 359 -6.14 -12.05 32.01
C TYR A 359 -5.34 -11.89 30.70
N ALA A 360 -5.57 -12.84 29.79
CA ALA A 360 -5.18 -12.71 28.38
C ALA A 360 -6.35 -12.14 27.58
N VAL A 361 -6.17 -10.98 26.97
CA VAL A 361 -7.13 -10.39 26.02
C VAL A 361 -6.82 -10.97 24.65
N SER A 362 -7.72 -11.80 24.12
CA SER A 362 -7.59 -12.43 22.81
C SER A 362 -8.51 -11.77 21.78
N PHE A 363 -7.97 -11.45 20.60
CA PHE A 363 -8.70 -11.01 19.42
C PHE A 363 -8.75 -12.08 18.33
N SER A 364 -8.10 -13.21 18.54
CA SER A 364 -8.19 -14.38 17.67
C SER A 364 -9.54 -15.09 17.86
N PRO A 365 -10.28 -15.46 16.81
CA PRO A 365 -11.54 -16.19 16.94
C PRO A 365 -11.32 -17.68 17.29
N PHE A 366 -10.10 -18.19 17.19
CA PHE A 366 -9.76 -19.60 17.42
C PHE A 366 -9.58 -19.93 18.90
N GLU A 367 -9.75 -21.20 19.21
CA GLU A 367 -9.53 -21.74 20.56
C GLU A 367 -8.07 -22.19 20.73
N TYR A 368 -7.47 -21.86 21.89
CA TYR A 368 -6.09 -22.24 22.25
C TYR A 368 -6.06 -22.90 23.64
N ASP A 369 -5.27 -23.96 23.74
CA ASP A 369 -4.86 -24.54 25.01
C ASP A 369 -3.41 -25.00 24.90
N HIS A 370 -2.47 -24.11 25.18
CA HIS A 370 -1.03 -24.35 25.11
C HIS A 370 -0.25 -23.29 25.90
N TYR A 371 1.02 -23.54 26.15
CA TYR A 371 1.91 -22.50 26.72
C TYR A 371 2.38 -21.56 25.62
N HIS A 372 2.04 -20.29 25.79
CA HIS A 372 2.39 -19.18 24.91
C HIS A 372 3.40 -18.25 25.59
N CYS A 373 4.46 -17.86 24.86
CA CYS A 373 5.43 -16.87 25.32
C CYS A 373 5.36 -15.58 24.50
N ASP A 374 5.33 -14.43 25.22
CA ASP A 374 5.30 -13.09 24.65
C ASP A 374 6.70 -12.44 24.54
N GLY A 375 7.76 -13.15 24.98
CA GLY A 375 9.14 -12.68 25.04
C GLY A 375 9.58 -12.24 26.45
N GLU A 376 8.66 -12.06 27.38
CA GLU A 376 8.94 -11.73 28.81
C GLU A 376 8.40 -12.82 29.74
N ARG A 377 7.22 -13.38 29.37
CA ARG A 377 6.49 -14.33 30.22
C ARG A 377 6.03 -15.51 29.37
N CYS A 378 6.01 -16.69 29.99
CA CYS A 378 5.44 -17.88 29.41
C CYS A 378 4.34 -18.41 30.31
N TYR A 379 3.12 -18.51 29.79
CA TYR A 379 1.92 -18.87 30.54
C TYR A 379 1.02 -19.77 29.71
N ARG A 380 0.17 -20.56 30.39
CA ARG A 380 -0.83 -21.37 29.72
C ARG A 380 -1.95 -20.46 29.20
N LEU A 381 -2.05 -20.37 27.88
CA LEU A 381 -3.14 -19.68 27.19
C LEU A 381 -4.30 -20.65 27.01
N GLN A 382 -5.36 -20.49 27.81
CA GLN A 382 -6.63 -21.17 27.64
C GLN A 382 -7.65 -20.14 27.17
N SER A 383 -7.80 -20.00 25.84
CA SER A 383 -8.72 -19.05 25.24
C SER A 383 -9.75 -19.79 24.36
N GLU A 384 -10.99 -19.39 24.48
CA GLU A 384 -12.11 -19.94 23.74
C GLU A 384 -12.57 -18.99 22.61
N GLY A 385 -11.66 -18.25 22.01
CA GLY A 385 -11.94 -17.27 20.96
C GLY A 385 -11.62 -15.84 21.36
N VAL A 386 -12.42 -14.88 20.90
CA VAL A 386 -12.27 -13.45 21.24
C VAL A 386 -12.86 -13.15 22.62
N GLY A 387 -12.07 -12.55 23.51
CA GLY A 387 -12.50 -12.29 24.88
C GLY A 387 -11.37 -12.01 25.87
N LEU A 388 -11.69 -12.06 27.18
CA LEU A 388 -10.75 -11.95 28.28
C LEU A 388 -10.77 -13.26 29.07
N PHE A 389 -9.64 -13.96 29.12
CA PHE A 389 -9.50 -15.30 29.70
C PHE A 389 -8.48 -15.27 30.83
N LYS A 390 -8.85 -15.81 32.00
CA LYS A 390 -8.01 -15.81 33.19
C LYS A 390 -6.74 -16.62 32.98
N VAL A 391 -5.61 -16.08 33.39
CA VAL A 391 -4.31 -16.74 33.37
C VAL A 391 -3.93 -17.15 34.79
N ASN A 392 -3.75 -18.45 35.03
CA ASN A 392 -3.46 -19.00 36.37
C ASN A 392 -2.16 -19.82 36.41
N GLU A 393 -1.63 -20.18 35.27
CA GLU A 393 -0.46 -21.06 35.17
C GLU A 393 0.67 -20.39 34.42
N PHE A 394 1.88 -20.42 35.00
CA PHE A 394 3.11 -19.97 34.37
C PHE A 394 4.07 -21.16 34.20
N ASP A 395 4.89 -21.11 33.18
CA ASP A 395 5.92 -22.13 32.96
C ASP A 395 6.98 -22.08 34.09
N ARG A 396 7.43 -23.27 34.48
CA ARG A 396 8.42 -23.40 35.59
C ARG A 396 9.84 -23.24 35.05
N ALA A 397 10.60 -22.36 35.68
CA ALA A 397 12.00 -22.17 35.35
C ALA A 397 12.83 -23.45 35.53
N ARG A 398 13.78 -23.69 34.65
CA ARG A 398 14.81 -24.71 34.73
C ARG A 398 16.18 -24.16 34.32
N SER A 399 17.27 -24.87 34.61
CA SER A 399 18.60 -24.54 34.12
C SER A 399 18.92 -25.39 32.88
N ASP A 400 19.15 -24.77 31.74
CA ASP A 400 19.57 -25.40 30.51
C ASP A 400 20.18 -24.32 29.59
N GLU A 401 21.46 -24.41 29.29
CA GLU A 401 22.20 -23.46 28.49
C GLU A 401 22.39 -23.94 27.04
N THR A 402 21.81 -25.10 26.66
CA THR A 402 21.92 -25.58 25.28
C THR A 402 21.20 -24.67 24.29
N LEU A 403 21.82 -24.46 23.14
CA LEU A 403 21.23 -23.66 22.04
C LEU A 403 20.34 -24.55 21.12
N SER A 404 19.56 -25.42 21.72
CA SER A 404 18.61 -26.29 21.03
C SER A 404 17.27 -26.30 21.77
N PHE A 405 16.19 -26.57 21.03
CA PHE A 405 14.84 -26.69 21.57
C PHE A 405 14.07 -27.77 20.79
N LYS A 406 13.20 -28.49 21.48
CA LYS A 406 12.32 -29.51 20.88
C LYS A 406 10.92 -29.44 21.49
N ASN A 407 9.93 -29.46 20.62
CA ASN A 407 8.52 -29.65 20.99
C ASN A 407 7.85 -30.71 20.08
N ASP A 408 6.53 -30.80 20.10
CA ASP A 408 5.76 -31.76 19.29
C ASP A 408 5.79 -31.47 17.79
N TYR A 409 6.19 -30.26 17.36
CA TYR A 409 6.17 -29.82 15.97
C TYR A 409 7.54 -29.82 15.32
N TYR A 410 8.61 -29.45 16.07
CA TYR A 410 9.94 -29.28 15.52
C TYR A 410 11.07 -29.55 16.53
N GLU A 411 12.24 -29.80 15.96
CA GLU A 411 13.52 -29.76 16.66
C GLU A 411 14.38 -28.65 16.03
N ALA A 412 14.92 -27.75 16.86
CA ALA A 412 15.68 -26.59 16.43
C ALA A 412 17.03 -26.52 17.11
N PHE A 413 18.07 -26.09 16.36
CA PHE A 413 19.42 -25.84 16.88
C PHE A 413 20.13 -24.76 16.06
N PHE A 414 20.94 -23.93 16.72
CA PHE A 414 21.67 -22.85 16.06
C PHE A 414 22.94 -23.36 15.38
N ASN A 415 23.22 -22.80 14.21
CA ASN A 415 24.49 -22.92 13.51
C ASN A 415 25.52 -21.90 14.04
N GLN A 416 26.81 -22.09 13.67
CA GLN A 416 27.88 -21.18 14.07
C GLN A 416 27.77 -19.76 13.52
N ASP A 417 27.03 -19.56 12.42
CA ASP A 417 26.76 -18.26 11.79
C ASP A 417 25.51 -17.54 12.36
N GLY A 418 24.88 -18.13 13.39
CA GLY A 418 23.65 -17.61 14.01
C GLY A 418 22.37 -17.93 13.25
N SER A 419 22.46 -18.64 12.12
CA SER A 419 21.26 -19.20 11.48
C SER A 419 20.72 -20.36 12.31
N LEU A 420 19.44 -20.66 12.16
CA LEU A 420 18.73 -21.69 12.90
C LEU A 420 18.32 -22.82 11.97
N ASN A 421 18.67 -24.06 12.33
CA ASN A 421 18.05 -25.23 11.75
C ASN A 421 16.74 -25.52 12.48
N VAL A 422 15.66 -25.66 11.72
CA VAL A 422 14.35 -26.11 12.21
C VAL A 422 13.97 -27.34 11.39
N ASN A 423 13.99 -28.53 11.99
CA ASN A 423 13.91 -29.79 11.25
C ASN A 423 15.00 -29.87 10.15
N ARG A 424 14.66 -29.60 8.90
CA ARG A 424 15.59 -29.58 7.74
C ARG A 424 15.73 -28.20 7.10
N ILE A 425 15.05 -27.19 7.66
CA ILE A 425 15.01 -25.83 7.12
C ILE A 425 16.08 -25.01 7.79
N VAL A 426 16.82 -24.19 7.02
CA VAL A 426 17.76 -23.20 7.56
C VAL A 426 17.13 -21.82 7.46
N THR A 427 16.95 -21.15 8.59
CA THR A 427 16.29 -19.82 8.64
C THR A 427 17.11 -18.83 9.46
N GLY A 428 16.74 -17.55 9.39
CA GLY A 428 17.46 -16.48 10.08
C GLY A 428 18.78 -16.11 9.41
N VAL A 429 18.99 -16.49 8.15
CA VAL A 429 20.14 -16.02 7.36
C VAL A 429 19.88 -14.58 6.97
N LEU A 430 20.84 -13.69 7.23
CA LEU A 430 20.77 -12.30 6.77
C LEU A 430 21.56 -12.15 5.48
N GLN A 431 20.92 -11.62 4.43
CA GLN A 431 21.51 -11.37 3.13
C GLN A 431 21.55 -9.88 2.84
N LEU A 432 22.68 -9.40 2.32
CA LEU A 432 22.86 -8.03 1.89
C LEU A 432 23.11 -7.99 0.38
N GLU A 433 22.41 -7.10 -0.32
CA GLU A 433 22.58 -6.85 -1.74
C GLU A 433 22.78 -5.35 -1.98
N ARG A 434 23.48 -4.96 -3.03
CA ARG A 434 23.57 -3.56 -3.48
C ARG A 434 22.25 -3.17 -4.15
N GLU A 435 21.67 -2.02 -3.77
CA GLU A 435 20.42 -1.51 -4.34
C GLU A 435 20.70 -0.29 -5.22
N LEU A 436 20.45 -0.39 -6.50
CA LEU A 436 20.68 0.64 -7.51
C LEU A 436 19.39 1.38 -7.92
N GLY A 437 18.23 0.87 -7.48
CA GLY A 437 16.92 1.42 -7.78
C GLY A 437 16.63 2.76 -7.11
N ASP A 438 15.36 3.08 -7.02
CA ASP A 438 14.82 4.30 -6.40
C ASP A 438 13.59 3.98 -5.52
N CYS A 439 12.83 4.97 -5.07
CA CYS A 439 11.65 4.71 -4.23
C CYS A 439 10.58 3.85 -4.94
N TYR A 440 10.51 3.87 -6.26
CA TYR A 440 9.51 3.13 -7.04
C TYR A 440 9.95 1.71 -7.43
N SER A 441 11.20 1.55 -7.85
CA SER A 441 11.68 0.31 -8.45
C SER A 441 12.90 -0.23 -7.74
N THR A 442 12.99 -1.54 -7.62
CA THR A 442 14.20 -2.26 -7.16
C THR A 442 15.10 -2.60 -8.34
N ASP A 443 16.41 -2.51 -8.14
CA ASP A 443 17.44 -2.95 -9.07
C ASP A 443 18.63 -3.45 -8.23
N THR A 444 18.69 -4.74 -7.93
CA THR A 444 19.67 -5.29 -7.00
C THR A 444 20.76 -6.07 -7.71
N GLU A 445 21.95 -6.04 -7.16
CA GLU A 445 23.08 -6.87 -7.55
C GLU A 445 23.81 -7.43 -6.33
N LYS A 446 24.55 -8.52 -6.51
CA LYS A 446 25.34 -9.13 -5.44
C LYS A 446 26.41 -8.17 -4.93
N MET A 447 26.63 -8.17 -3.62
CA MET A 447 27.75 -7.46 -3.00
C MET A 447 28.45 -8.35 -1.96
N ASP A 448 29.71 -8.09 -1.75
CA ASP A 448 30.48 -8.76 -0.69
C ASP A 448 30.20 -8.08 0.65
N PHE A 449 29.96 -8.88 1.68
CA PHE A 449 29.76 -8.42 3.05
C PHE A 449 30.25 -9.45 4.06
N SER A 450 30.49 -9.02 5.27
CA SER A 450 30.75 -9.91 6.42
C SER A 450 29.57 -9.86 7.38
N CYS A 451 29.25 -10.99 7.99
CA CYS A 451 28.27 -11.10 9.07
C CYS A 451 28.88 -11.94 10.19
N HIS A 452 29.02 -11.37 11.38
CA HIS A 452 29.58 -12.09 12.53
C HIS A 452 28.72 -11.92 13.77
N ILE A 453 28.69 -12.95 14.61
CA ILE A 453 28.00 -12.95 15.89
C ILE A 453 28.85 -12.18 16.91
N SER A 454 28.27 -11.14 17.51
CA SER A 454 28.87 -10.44 18.65
C SER A 454 28.44 -11.03 20.00
N LYS A 455 27.22 -11.60 20.06
CA LYS A 455 26.68 -12.24 21.25
C LYS A 455 25.65 -13.30 20.89
N MET A 456 25.67 -14.45 21.57
CA MET A 456 24.60 -15.45 21.52
C MET A 456 24.49 -16.13 22.89
N GLN A 457 23.33 -16.09 23.50
CA GLN A 457 23.10 -16.64 24.83
C GLN A 457 21.66 -17.03 25.06
N VAL A 458 21.43 -17.98 25.96
CA VAL A 458 20.10 -18.30 26.47
C VAL A 458 19.72 -17.23 27.50
N GLU A 459 18.59 -16.51 27.27
CA GLU A 459 18.10 -15.45 28.14
C GLU A 459 17.10 -15.99 29.18
N SER A 460 16.22 -16.90 28.75
CA SER A 460 15.23 -17.53 29.62
C SER A 460 14.97 -18.97 29.20
N VAL A 461 14.81 -19.85 30.19
CA VAL A 461 14.46 -21.25 29.99
C VAL A 461 13.40 -21.68 30.98
N GLY A 462 12.36 -22.34 30.48
CA GLY A 462 11.38 -23.07 31.26
C GLY A 462 11.26 -24.55 30.86
N GLN A 463 10.25 -25.23 31.33
CA GLN A 463 9.95 -26.60 30.90
C GLN A 463 9.39 -26.65 29.48
N ARG A 464 8.74 -25.59 29.08
CA ARG A 464 7.92 -25.49 27.84
C ARG A 464 8.33 -24.33 26.93
N HIS A 465 9.37 -23.58 27.30
CA HIS A 465 9.88 -22.47 26.50
C HIS A 465 11.40 -22.33 26.57
N LYS A 466 11.92 -21.65 25.57
CA LYS A 466 13.28 -21.14 25.55
C LYS A 466 13.32 -19.80 24.81
N ILE A 467 14.05 -18.82 25.36
CA ILE A 467 14.29 -17.52 24.76
C ILE A 467 15.80 -17.37 24.59
N VAL A 468 16.23 -17.11 23.35
CA VAL A 468 17.63 -16.93 22.98
C VAL A 468 17.84 -15.51 22.48
N LEU A 469 18.85 -14.84 23.00
CA LEU A 469 19.33 -13.55 22.52
C LEU A 469 20.49 -13.78 21.55
N LEU A 470 20.40 -13.18 20.34
CA LEU A 470 21.42 -13.19 19.32
C LEU A 470 21.72 -11.75 18.88
N GLU A 471 22.99 -11.34 18.88
CA GLU A 471 23.41 -10.06 18.35
C GLU A 471 24.42 -10.31 17.21
N ARG A 472 24.20 -9.63 16.07
CA ARG A 472 25.06 -9.76 14.89
C ARG A 472 25.49 -8.38 14.39
N VAL A 473 26.67 -8.34 13.75
CA VAL A 473 27.18 -7.17 13.05
C VAL A 473 27.43 -7.54 11.59
N ILE A 474 26.89 -6.74 10.70
CA ILE A 474 27.04 -6.87 9.24
C ILE A 474 27.80 -5.65 8.73
N GLU A 475 28.85 -5.89 7.98
CA GLU A 475 29.71 -4.85 7.41
C GLU A 475 29.93 -5.05 5.92
N ALA A 476 29.81 -3.95 5.17
CA ALA A 476 30.19 -3.84 3.78
C ALA A 476 30.73 -2.42 3.54
N GLU A 477 31.22 -2.12 2.34
CA GLU A 477 31.77 -0.80 2.00
C GLU A 477 30.72 0.31 2.25
N GLY A 478 30.98 1.15 3.25
CA GLY A 478 30.08 2.27 3.63
C GLY A 478 28.78 1.86 4.33
N ILE A 479 28.63 0.58 4.70
CA ILE A 479 27.43 0.05 5.37
C ILE A 479 27.86 -0.62 6.67
N HIS A 480 27.16 -0.27 7.75
CA HIS A 480 27.28 -0.90 9.05
C HIS A 480 25.90 -1.16 9.65
N ILE A 481 25.61 -2.42 9.97
CA ILE A 481 24.31 -2.83 10.50
C ILE A 481 24.54 -3.69 11.75
N GLU A 482 23.89 -3.32 12.85
CA GLU A 482 23.84 -4.13 14.07
C GLU A 482 22.43 -4.68 14.26
N THR A 483 22.30 -5.95 14.64
CA THR A 483 21.02 -6.55 14.99
C THR A 483 21.01 -7.02 16.44
N LYS A 484 19.85 -6.84 17.09
CA LYS A 484 19.50 -7.50 18.36
C LYS A 484 18.26 -8.34 18.14
N GLU A 485 18.40 -9.62 18.36
CA GLU A 485 17.40 -10.60 17.97
C GLU A 485 16.99 -11.43 19.19
N THR A 486 15.69 -11.56 19.40
CA THR A 486 15.11 -12.41 20.44
C THR A 486 14.33 -13.51 19.75
N ILE A 487 14.85 -14.75 19.86
CA ILE A 487 14.24 -15.94 19.29
C ILE A 487 13.48 -16.66 20.41
N ILE A 488 12.18 -16.88 20.19
CA ILE A 488 11.27 -17.42 21.19
C ILE A 488 10.73 -18.75 20.69
N PHE A 489 10.92 -19.78 21.51
CA PHE A 489 10.38 -21.12 21.34
C PHE A 489 9.37 -21.41 22.45
N ASP A 490 8.22 -21.96 22.09
CA ASP A 490 7.19 -22.41 23.02
C ASP A 490 6.49 -23.70 22.51
N GLU A 491 5.32 -24.06 23.06
CA GLU A 491 4.59 -25.27 22.63
C GLU A 491 3.90 -25.13 21.26
N SER A 492 3.90 -23.93 20.66
CA SER A 492 3.32 -23.74 19.34
C SER A 492 4.25 -24.22 18.22
N PRO A 493 3.75 -24.39 16.98
CA PRO A 493 4.61 -24.68 15.82
C PRO A 493 5.40 -23.43 15.35
N LEU A 494 5.27 -22.29 16.02
CA LEU A 494 5.88 -21.03 15.65
C LEU A 494 7.26 -20.87 16.28
N VAL A 495 8.28 -20.67 15.48
CA VAL A 495 9.54 -20.07 15.92
C VAL A 495 9.43 -18.56 15.74
N LYS A 496 9.20 -17.82 16.82
CA LYS A 496 9.01 -16.38 16.78
C LYS A 496 10.37 -15.68 16.80
N TRP A 497 10.52 -14.64 15.99
CA TRP A 497 11.78 -13.91 15.80
C TRP A 497 11.54 -12.41 15.85
N ASN A 498 11.87 -11.80 16.98
CA ASN A 498 11.81 -10.35 17.16
C ASN A 498 13.22 -9.78 16.92
N MET A 499 13.34 -8.80 16.06
CA MET A 499 14.62 -8.23 15.64
C MET A 499 14.57 -6.71 15.70
N THR A 500 15.54 -6.09 16.38
CA THR A 500 15.84 -4.67 16.31
C THR A 500 17.07 -4.50 15.43
N VAL A 501 16.94 -3.76 14.35
CA VAL A 501 18.03 -3.48 13.40
C VAL A 501 18.44 -2.02 13.54
N HIS A 502 19.71 -1.78 13.83
CA HIS A 502 20.34 -0.47 13.77
C HIS A 502 21.22 -0.40 12.53
N SER A 503 20.82 0.40 11.56
CA SER A 503 21.46 0.49 10.26
C SER A 503 22.06 1.87 9.98
N CYS A 504 23.22 1.87 9.34
CA CYS A 504 23.88 3.06 8.81
C CYS A 504 24.46 2.73 7.44
N GLY A 505 24.23 3.58 6.46
CA GLY A 505 24.66 3.41 5.08
C GLY A 505 23.53 3.58 4.08
N LYS A 506 23.86 3.42 2.80
CA LYS A 506 22.92 3.63 1.70
C LYS A 506 23.14 2.65 0.56
N ASP A 507 22.18 2.61 -0.36
CA ASP A 507 22.21 1.84 -1.59
C ASP A 507 22.39 0.32 -1.31
N TYR A 508 21.57 -0.20 -0.38
CA TYR A 508 21.55 -1.63 -0.04
C TYR A 508 20.14 -2.15 0.23
N LEU A 509 19.99 -3.46 0.11
CA LEU A 509 18.83 -4.24 0.52
C LEU A 509 19.26 -5.29 1.54
N LEU A 510 18.68 -5.26 2.74
CA LEU A 510 18.83 -6.28 3.78
C LEU A 510 17.59 -7.18 3.76
N SER A 511 17.80 -8.48 3.60
CA SER A 511 16.73 -9.49 3.59
C SER A 511 16.92 -10.56 4.66
N PHE A 512 15.81 -11.04 5.22
CA PHE A 512 15.75 -12.23 6.07
C PHE A 512 15.43 -13.44 5.19
N VAL A 513 16.33 -14.45 5.19
CA VAL A 513 16.23 -15.58 4.28
C VAL A 513 15.93 -16.87 5.04
N THR A 514 14.97 -17.61 4.54
CA THR A 514 14.64 -18.99 4.95
C THR A 514 14.87 -19.92 3.78
N LYS A 515 15.86 -20.81 3.91
CA LYS A 515 16.27 -21.76 2.87
C LYS A 515 15.39 -23.00 2.92
N SER A 516 14.78 -23.33 1.79
CA SER A 516 14.00 -24.56 1.61
C SER A 516 14.76 -25.56 0.75
N PHE A 517 14.64 -26.84 1.04
CA PHE A 517 15.23 -27.91 0.23
C PHE A 517 14.25 -28.54 -0.77
N GLU A 518 13.02 -28.01 -0.85
CA GLU A 518 11.95 -28.51 -1.72
C GLU A 518 11.75 -27.61 -2.96
N GLY A 519 12.47 -27.92 -4.05
CA GLY A 519 12.44 -27.12 -5.30
C GLY A 519 11.12 -27.08 -6.08
N THR A 520 10.13 -27.96 -5.76
CA THR A 520 8.86 -28.10 -6.54
C THR A 520 7.63 -27.53 -5.85
N SER A 521 7.79 -26.82 -4.74
CA SER A 521 6.67 -26.28 -3.95
C SER A 521 5.94 -25.14 -4.66
N LYS A 522 4.62 -25.06 -4.49
CA LYS A 522 3.79 -23.91 -4.88
C LYS A 522 4.00 -22.75 -3.92
N VAL A 523 4.04 -21.54 -4.46
CA VAL A 523 4.19 -20.32 -3.67
C VAL A 523 2.81 -19.74 -3.38
N PHE A 524 2.55 -19.48 -2.10
CA PHE A 524 1.34 -18.81 -1.64
C PHE A 524 1.72 -17.56 -0.85
N ALA A 525 0.93 -16.50 -1.02
CA ALA A 525 1.05 -15.29 -0.22
C ALA A 525 -0.33 -14.86 0.30
N LYS A 526 -0.41 -14.48 1.58
CA LYS A 526 -1.61 -13.82 2.10
C LYS A 526 -1.66 -12.41 1.56
N MET A 527 -2.82 -12.06 1.00
CA MET A 527 -3.21 -10.71 0.63
C MET A 527 -4.53 -10.35 1.34
N PRO A 528 -4.97 -9.10 1.32
CA PRO A 528 -6.27 -8.76 1.88
C PRO A 528 -7.39 -9.64 1.30
N PHE A 529 -8.13 -10.30 2.19
CA PHE A 529 -9.27 -11.20 1.92
C PHE A 529 -8.95 -12.47 1.12
N ASP A 530 -7.68 -12.80 0.88
CA ASP A 530 -7.31 -13.95 0.06
C ASP A 530 -5.94 -14.56 0.44
N VAL A 531 -5.76 -15.81 0.04
CA VAL A 531 -4.45 -16.46 -0.06
C VAL A 531 -4.23 -16.79 -1.52
N VAL A 532 -3.33 -16.06 -2.15
CA VAL A 532 -3.07 -16.14 -3.59
C VAL A 532 -1.93 -17.11 -3.89
N GLU A 533 -2.09 -17.92 -4.93
CA GLU A 533 -1.01 -18.71 -5.52
C GLU A 533 -0.33 -17.88 -6.60
N ARG A 534 1.01 -17.84 -6.62
CA ARG A 534 1.79 -17.06 -7.59
C ARG A 534 2.95 -17.85 -8.13
N ASP A 535 3.36 -17.49 -9.34
CA ASP A 535 4.65 -17.88 -9.89
C ASP A 535 5.78 -17.19 -9.12
N ARG A 536 6.96 -17.79 -9.09
CA ARG A 536 8.16 -17.22 -8.45
C ARG A 536 8.66 -15.97 -9.17
N ILE A 537 8.43 -15.92 -10.47
CA ILE A 537 8.91 -14.87 -11.38
C ILE A 537 7.80 -14.55 -12.38
N ASP A 538 7.43 -13.29 -12.53
CA ASP A 538 6.58 -12.86 -13.65
C ASP A 538 7.48 -12.42 -14.81
N THR A 539 7.46 -13.21 -15.89
CA THR A 539 8.20 -12.96 -17.14
C THR A 539 7.29 -12.50 -18.28
N ASP A 540 5.97 -12.39 -18.04
CA ASP A 540 5.01 -11.92 -19.05
C ASP A 540 5.03 -10.39 -19.15
N LEU A 541 6.21 -9.85 -19.46
CA LEU A 541 6.45 -8.43 -19.69
C LEU A 541 6.81 -8.16 -21.14
N LEU A 542 6.52 -6.95 -21.61
CA LEU A 542 6.90 -6.53 -22.94
C LEU A 542 8.41 -6.17 -22.98
N PRO A 543 9.12 -6.49 -24.08
CA PRO A 543 10.50 -6.05 -24.26
C PRO A 543 10.59 -4.51 -24.31
N HIS A 544 11.78 -3.95 -24.21
CA HIS A 544 12.02 -2.49 -24.33
C HIS A 544 11.39 -1.92 -25.60
N ASP A 545 11.59 -2.58 -26.72
CA ASP A 545 10.89 -2.30 -27.97
C ASP A 545 9.71 -3.29 -28.13
N ALA A 546 8.52 -2.82 -27.81
CA ALA A 546 7.27 -3.59 -27.93
C ALA A 546 6.65 -3.54 -29.35
N GLY A 547 7.37 -2.96 -30.31
CA GLY A 547 6.90 -2.71 -31.66
C GLY A 547 6.15 -1.38 -31.84
N GLU A 548 6.15 -0.85 -33.06
CA GLU A 548 5.68 0.51 -33.36
C GLU A 548 4.28 0.82 -32.81
N LYS A 549 3.31 -0.12 -33.00
CA LYS A 549 1.92 0.09 -32.55
C LYS A 549 1.77 0.19 -31.04
N LEU A 550 2.45 -0.65 -30.26
CA LEU A 550 2.38 -0.59 -28.80
C LEU A 550 3.20 0.58 -28.24
N ASN A 551 4.38 0.84 -28.79
CA ASN A 551 5.21 1.93 -28.33
C ASN A 551 4.55 3.30 -28.55
N SER A 552 3.72 3.49 -29.57
CA SER A 552 2.96 4.73 -29.79
C SER A 552 1.84 4.94 -28.75
N VAL A 553 1.37 3.87 -28.10
CA VAL A 553 0.32 3.94 -27.05
C VAL A 553 0.93 3.98 -25.66
N LEU A 554 1.97 3.18 -25.40
CA LEU A 554 2.59 3.00 -24.09
C LEU A 554 3.61 4.12 -23.79
N LEU A 555 3.15 5.35 -23.66
CA LEU A 555 3.99 6.52 -23.42
C LEU A 555 4.50 6.63 -21.96
N ALA A 556 3.95 5.87 -21.05
CA ALA A 556 4.35 5.84 -19.66
C ALA A 556 5.38 4.74 -19.37
N ALA A 557 6.05 4.86 -18.23
CA ALA A 557 6.96 3.83 -17.74
C ALA A 557 6.24 2.49 -17.53
N ARG A 558 6.90 1.39 -17.89
CA ARG A 558 6.47 0.02 -17.66
C ARG A 558 7.63 -0.84 -17.22
N GLU A 559 7.37 -1.93 -16.52
CA GLU A 559 8.41 -2.89 -16.16
C GLU A 559 8.90 -3.64 -17.40
N VAL A 560 10.18 -4.02 -17.37
CA VAL A 560 10.85 -4.81 -18.39
C VAL A 560 11.72 -5.90 -17.75
N GLY A 561 11.95 -6.98 -18.51
CA GLY A 561 12.72 -8.12 -18.02
C GLY A 561 11.85 -9.09 -17.21
N SER A 562 11.87 -9.02 -15.91
CA SER A 562 11.07 -9.85 -15.02
C SER A 562 10.75 -9.14 -13.69
N ILE A 563 9.61 -9.49 -13.08
CA ILE A 563 9.29 -9.11 -11.71
C ILE A 563 9.54 -10.32 -10.81
N ARG A 564 10.37 -10.16 -9.78
CA ARG A 564 10.72 -11.19 -8.77
C ARG A 564 10.21 -10.82 -7.38
N LYS A 565 9.95 -9.54 -7.15
CA LYS A 565 9.50 -8.97 -5.87
C LYS A 565 8.00 -8.78 -5.87
N PHE A 566 7.30 -9.44 -4.95
CA PHE A 566 5.84 -9.46 -4.87
C PHE A 566 5.32 -8.95 -3.53
N PRO A 567 4.08 -8.42 -3.48
CA PRO A 567 3.46 -8.00 -2.22
C PRO A 567 2.96 -9.20 -1.40
N PHE A 568 2.94 -9.04 -0.06
CA PHE A 568 2.22 -9.89 0.86
C PHE A 568 1.77 -9.13 2.10
N GLN A 569 0.78 -9.66 2.81
CA GLN A 569 0.34 -9.14 4.10
C GLN A 569 0.15 -10.30 5.09
N GLY A 570 1.13 -10.49 5.96
CA GLY A 570 1.09 -11.48 7.02
C GLY A 570 2.01 -12.68 6.80
N PHE A 571 1.89 -13.44 5.70
CA PHE A 571 2.77 -14.56 5.42
C PHE A 571 3.04 -14.82 3.94
N VAL A 572 4.17 -15.49 3.68
CA VAL A 572 4.51 -16.19 2.44
C VAL A 572 4.76 -17.64 2.78
N ALA A 573 4.26 -18.56 1.97
CA ALA A 573 4.39 -19.99 2.21
C ALA A 573 4.77 -20.77 0.95
N LEU A 574 5.54 -21.84 1.16
CA LEU A 574 5.79 -22.90 0.19
C LEU A 574 4.95 -24.11 0.57
N GLN A 575 4.12 -24.57 -0.34
CA GLN A 575 3.28 -25.75 -0.15
C GLN A 575 3.81 -26.90 -1.00
N GLY A 576 4.37 -27.90 -0.34
CA GLY A 576 4.77 -29.21 -0.84
C GLY A 576 4.03 -30.33 -0.11
N GLU A 577 4.75 -31.33 0.37
CA GLU A 577 4.21 -32.34 1.31
C GLU A 577 3.79 -31.69 2.64
N LYS A 578 4.54 -30.70 3.08
CA LYS A 578 4.25 -29.82 4.21
C LYS A 578 4.13 -28.38 3.74
N THR A 579 3.60 -27.52 4.61
CA THR A 579 3.63 -26.06 4.45
C THR A 579 4.78 -25.46 5.24
N LEU A 580 5.73 -24.82 4.57
CA LEU A 580 6.71 -23.93 5.18
C LEU A 580 6.24 -22.49 5.00
N ALA A 581 6.05 -21.74 6.08
CA ALA A 581 5.65 -20.34 6.04
C ALA A 581 6.64 -19.44 6.79
N VAL A 582 6.92 -18.27 6.19
CA VAL A 582 7.54 -17.14 6.87
C VAL A 582 6.47 -16.07 7.05
N MET A 583 6.20 -15.75 8.31
CA MET A 583 5.22 -14.74 8.71
C MET A 583 5.94 -13.44 9.08
N ALA A 584 5.40 -12.27 8.73
CA ALA A 584 5.98 -11.00 9.09
C ALA A 584 4.91 -9.94 9.31
N LYS A 585 5.09 -9.09 10.34
CA LYS A 585 4.16 -8.01 10.67
C LYS A 585 4.61 -6.70 10.06
N GLY A 586 3.75 -6.08 9.24
CA GLY A 586 4.00 -4.76 8.64
C GLY A 586 5.22 -4.69 7.71
N VAL A 587 5.60 -5.82 7.12
CA VAL A 587 6.55 -5.97 6.02
C VAL A 587 5.80 -6.54 4.83
N HIS A 588 6.06 -6.05 3.62
CA HIS A 588 5.16 -6.28 2.49
C HIS A 588 5.84 -6.72 1.19
N GLN A 589 7.14 -6.95 1.19
CA GLN A 589 7.86 -7.40 0.00
C GLN A 589 8.58 -8.72 0.24
N TYR A 590 8.41 -9.66 -0.69
CA TYR A 590 9.12 -10.93 -0.69
C TYR A 590 9.61 -11.32 -2.09
N GLU A 591 10.55 -12.24 -2.10
CA GLU A 591 10.98 -13.00 -3.27
C GLU A 591 11.07 -14.49 -2.89
N VAL A 592 10.73 -15.37 -3.81
CA VAL A 592 11.10 -16.79 -3.77
C VAL A 592 12.01 -17.05 -4.95
N ASP A 593 13.28 -17.39 -4.68
CA ASP A 593 14.24 -17.60 -5.75
C ASP A 593 14.11 -18.97 -6.45
N GLU A 594 15.02 -19.25 -7.37
CA GLU A 594 14.98 -20.48 -8.18
C GLU A 594 15.27 -21.72 -7.34
N GLU A 595 16.06 -21.58 -6.28
CA GLU A 595 16.36 -22.63 -5.30
C GLU A 595 15.17 -22.90 -4.37
N GLY A 596 14.20 -22.00 -4.30
CA GLY A 596 13.03 -22.07 -3.42
C GLY A 596 13.26 -21.39 -2.07
N ASP A 597 14.29 -20.57 -1.93
CA ASP A 597 14.53 -19.80 -0.73
C ASP A 597 13.55 -18.63 -0.62
N ILE A 598 12.91 -18.48 0.55
CA ILE A 598 12.01 -17.34 0.82
C ILE A 598 12.86 -16.19 1.38
N LYS A 599 12.83 -15.07 0.70
CA LYS A 599 13.50 -13.81 1.11
C LYS A 599 12.43 -12.78 1.47
N ILE A 600 12.50 -12.27 2.71
CA ILE A 600 11.66 -11.18 3.19
C ILE A 600 12.51 -9.92 3.27
N ASP A 601 12.17 -8.90 2.50
CA ASP A 601 12.93 -7.65 2.43
C ASP A 601 12.65 -6.79 3.68
N LEU A 602 13.65 -6.63 4.55
CA LEU A 602 13.55 -5.90 5.81
C LEU A 602 13.81 -4.41 5.62
N ILE A 603 14.99 -4.06 5.09
CA ILE A 603 15.39 -2.67 4.87
C ILE A 603 15.89 -2.51 3.45
N ARG A 604 15.23 -1.65 2.69
CA ARG A 604 15.70 -1.18 1.39
C ARG A 604 16.10 0.29 1.51
N SER A 605 17.39 0.54 1.40
CA SER A 605 18.01 1.86 1.55
C SER A 605 18.18 2.53 0.20
N VAL A 606 17.36 3.53 -0.08
CA VAL A 606 17.41 4.37 -1.30
C VAL A 606 17.33 5.84 -0.91
N GLU A 607 17.69 6.76 -1.82
CA GLU A 607 17.76 8.18 -1.47
C GLU A 607 17.13 9.12 -2.53
N TRP A 608 16.48 8.56 -3.56
CA TRP A 608 15.83 9.34 -4.62
C TRP A 608 14.40 8.90 -4.82
N ILE A 609 13.47 9.84 -5.01
CA ILE A 609 12.08 9.48 -5.35
C ILE A 609 12.09 8.70 -6.66
N ALA A 610 12.69 9.24 -7.72
CA ALA A 610 12.90 8.55 -8.99
C ALA A 610 14.29 8.84 -9.55
N LYS A 611 14.86 7.86 -10.28
CA LYS A 611 16.09 7.98 -11.08
C LYS A 611 15.75 7.77 -12.55
N ASN A 612 16.53 8.33 -13.45
CA ASN A 612 16.28 8.25 -14.90
C ASN A 612 16.66 6.90 -15.52
N ASN A 613 17.63 6.17 -14.95
CA ASN A 613 18.23 4.98 -15.55
C ASN A 613 18.13 3.75 -14.63
N VAL A 614 16.91 3.32 -14.29
CA VAL A 614 16.68 2.07 -13.56
C VAL A 614 16.45 0.94 -14.56
N LYS A 615 17.21 -0.16 -14.47
CA LYS A 615 17.18 -1.26 -15.46
C LYS A 615 15.83 -1.97 -15.58
N GLY A 616 15.11 -2.08 -14.46
CA GLY A 616 13.85 -2.83 -14.40
C GLY A 616 12.65 -2.14 -15.04
N ARG A 617 12.80 -0.92 -15.60
CA ARG A 617 11.68 -0.19 -16.23
C ARG A 617 12.10 0.68 -17.41
N THR A 618 11.13 1.05 -18.23
CA THR A 618 11.27 2.10 -19.23
C THR A 618 10.89 3.46 -18.65
N GLY A 619 11.55 4.54 -19.04
CA GLY A 619 11.14 5.90 -18.74
C GLY A 619 11.17 6.31 -17.26
N ASP A 620 10.61 7.49 -16.99
CA ASP A 620 10.58 8.10 -15.65
C ASP A 620 9.37 7.61 -14.84
N ALA A 621 9.59 7.33 -13.55
CA ALA A 621 8.52 6.98 -12.61
C ALA A 621 7.95 8.19 -11.86
N GLY A 622 8.75 9.24 -11.66
CA GLY A 622 8.38 10.42 -10.87
C GLY A 622 9.44 11.51 -10.90
N PRO A 623 9.41 12.46 -9.95
CA PRO A 623 10.39 13.55 -9.90
C PRO A 623 11.76 13.08 -9.40
N LEU A 624 12.84 13.63 -9.97
CA LEU A 624 14.21 13.43 -9.51
C LEU A 624 14.46 14.26 -8.24
N MET A 625 13.94 13.80 -7.11
CA MET A 625 14.07 14.51 -5.83
C MET A 625 14.81 13.68 -4.80
N TYR A 626 15.74 14.34 -4.09
CA TYR A 626 16.56 13.75 -3.05
C TYR A 626 15.80 13.65 -1.73
N VAL A 627 15.71 12.43 -1.18
CA VAL A 627 14.89 12.08 -0.01
C VAL A 627 15.65 11.14 0.94
N PRO A 628 16.64 11.68 1.68
CA PRO A 628 17.54 10.88 2.51
C PRO A 628 16.86 10.05 3.60
N ASP A 629 15.65 10.42 4.09
CA ASP A 629 14.92 9.59 5.06
C ASP A 629 14.49 8.23 4.47
N ALA A 630 14.51 8.07 3.14
CA ALA A 630 14.23 6.79 2.49
C ALA A 630 15.39 5.77 2.60
N ARG A 631 16.55 6.17 3.09
CA ARG A 631 17.64 5.26 3.45
C ARG A 631 17.29 4.36 4.62
N CYS A 632 16.27 4.72 5.41
CA CYS A 632 15.90 4.01 6.62
C CYS A 632 17.04 3.87 7.64
N GLU A 633 18.02 4.80 7.65
CA GLU A 633 19.11 4.82 8.63
C GLU A 633 18.58 5.03 10.04
N GLY A 634 19.06 4.22 10.99
CA GLY A 634 18.70 4.29 12.41
C GLY A 634 18.13 2.98 12.92
N VAL A 635 17.22 3.01 13.87
CA VAL A 635 16.67 1.84 14.55
C VAL A 635 15.28 1.50 14.04
N ILE A 636 15.07 0.24 13.61
CA ILE A 636 13.77 -0.28 13.16
C ILE A 636 13.55 -1.68 13.76
N ASP A 637 12.35 -1.92 14.31
CA ASP A 637 11.97 -3.20 14.88
C ASP A 637 11.17 -4.04 13.87
N PHE A 638 11.43 -5.35 13.85
CA PHE A 638 10.74 -6.34 13.04
C PHE A 638 10.24 -7.50 13.91
N GLU A 639 9.10 -8.06 13.53
CA GLU A 639 8.53 -9.25 14.13
C GLU A 639 8.23 -10.26 13.02
N LEU A 640 8.88 -11.42 13.09
CA LEU A 640 8.73 -12.53 12.15
C LEU A 640 8.37 -13.81 12.91
N ALA A 641 7.87 -14.79 12.19
CA ALA A 641 7.81 -16.18 12.69
C ALA A 641 7.99 -17.14 11.52
N ILE A 642 8.57 -18.30 11.84
CA ILE A 642 8.72 -19.43 10.92
C ILE A 642 7.81 -20.54 11.40
N CYS A 643 7.08 -21.17 10.47
CA CYS A 643 6.16 -22.24 10.77
C CYS A 643 6.28 -23.35 9.72
N GLU A 644 6.54 -24.59 10.15
CA GLU A 644 6.41 -25.79 9.33
C GLU A 644 5.28 -26.66 9.85
N LEU A 645 4.27 -26.94 9.03
CA LEU A 645 3.11 -27.73 9.40
C LEU A 645 2.77 -28.78 8.35
N ASN A 646 2.26 -29.93 8.82
CA ASN A 646 1.65 -30.93 7.95
C ASN A 646 0.16 -30.60 7.71
N ALA A 647 -0.10 -29.40 7.18
CA ALA A 647 -1.43 -28.86 6.92
C ALA A 647 -1.39 -28.01 5.66
N ASP A 648 -2.49 -27.94 4.92
CA ASP A 648 -2.63 -27.03 3.79
C ASP A 648 -2.59 -25.56 4.26
N VAL A 649 -1.91 -24.69 3.53
CA VAL A 649 -1.81 -23.24 3.83
C VAL A 649 -3.18 -22.56 3.90
N ARG A 650 -4.18 -23.10 3.24
CA ARG A 650 -5.58 -22.65 3.25
C ARG A 650 -6.45 -23.55 4.15
N SER A 651 -5.92 -24.06 5.27
CA SER A 651 -6.63 -24.83 6.28
C SER A 651 -6.91 -24.01 7.54
N GLU A 652 -7.92 -24.43 8.28
CA GLU A 652 -8.24 -23.85 9.60
C GLU A 652 -7.07 -23.99 10.57
N GLU A 653 -6.39 -25.14 10.56
CA GLU A 653 -5.22 -25.38 11.41
C GLU A 653 -4.09 -24.40 11.16
N PHE A 654 -3.76 -24.12 9.89
CA PHE A 654 -2.73 -23.13 9.54
C PHE A 654 -3.16 -21.72 9.97
N PHE A 655 -4.40 -21.33 9.69
CA PHE A 655 -4.92 -20.00 10.06
C PHE A 655 -5.05 -19.80 11.56
N LYS A 656 -5.30 -20.85 12.34
CA LYS A 656 -5.24 -20.80 13.81
C LYS A 656 -3.86 -20.29 14.28
N TRP A 657 -2.78 -20.87 13.78
CA TRP A 657 -1.43 -20.49 14.19
C TRP A 657 -0.98 -19.16 13.59
N PHE A 658 -1.37 -18.87 12.36
CA PHE A 658 -1.18 -17.53 11.79
C PHE A 658 -1.89 -16.46 12.64
N SER A 659 -3.12 -16.68 13.06
CA SER A 659 -3.88 -15.76 13.91
C SER A 659 -3.20 -15.54 15.27
N LEU A 660 -2.59 -16.55 15.86
CA LEU A 660 -1.82 -16.42 17.10
C LEU A 660 -0.59 -15.51 16.93
N PHE A 661 0.06 -15.57 15.77
CA PHE A 661 1.17 -14.66 15.44
C PHE A 661 0.68 -13.23 15.15
N ASP A 662 -0.33 -13.09 14.31
CA ASP A 662 -0.81 -11.80 13.81
C ASP A 662 -1.62 -11.01 14.86
N ASP A 663 -2.40 -11.71 15.69
CA ASP A 663 -3.22 -11.17 16.80
C ASP A 663 -2.82 -11.85 18.14
N PRO A 664 -1.59 -11.65 18.64
CA PRO A 664 -1.17 -12.30 19.89
C PRO A 664 -2.00 -11.78 21.07
N PRO A 665 -2.23 -12.64 22.10
CA PRO A 665 -2.96 -12.20 23.28
C PRO A 665 -2.19 -11.11 24.04
N THR A 666 -2.93 -10.16 24.58
CA THR A 666 -2.36 -9.09 25.42
C THR A 666 -2.65 -9.36 26.89
N LEU A 667 -1.62 -9.44 27.73
CA LEU A 667 -1.80 -9.62 29.17
C LEU A 667 -2.26 -8.34 29.86
N VAL A 668 -3.27 -8.47 30.73
CA VAL A 668 -3.78 -7.36 31.55
C VAL A 668 -4.00 -7.82 32.98
N SER A 669 -3.67 -6.94 33.95
CA SER A 669 -4.02 -7.13 35.36
C SER A 669 -5.30 -6.36 35.67
N VAL A 670 -6.27 -7.04 36.27
CA VAL A 670 -7.54 -6.45 36.71
C VAL A 670 -7.54 -6.39 38.23
N ASN A 671 -7.71 -5.19 38.81
CA ASN A 671 -7.77 -4.96 40.24
C ASN A 671 -9.12 -4.32 40.61
N LYS A 672 -9.83 -4.97 41.55
CA LYS A 672 -11.11 -4.50 42.09
C LYS A 672 -11.13 -4.60 43.60
N GLN A 673 -11.95 -3.76 44.26
CA GLN A 673 -12.17 -3.82 45.72
C GLN A 673 -13.08 -5.02 46.06
N ASP A 674 -14.00 -5.40 45.19
CA ASP A 674 -14.92 -6.51 45.34
C ASP A 674 -14.56 -7.60 44.33
N ASP A 675 -14.26 -8.81 44.82
CA ASP A 675 -13.86 -9.95 43.99
C ASP A 675 -15.05 -10.72 43.36
N ARG A 676 -16.21 -10.09 43.33
CA ARG A 676 -17.36 -10.64 42.59
C ARG A 676 -17.20 -10.42 41.10
N GLY A 677 -17.53 -11.42 40.29
CA GLY A 677 -17.44 -11.35 38.82
C GLY A 677 -17.22 -12.74 38.18
N LEU A 678 -16.97 -12.71 36.90
CA LEU A 678 -16.68 -13.88 36.08
C LEU A 678 -15.17 -14.20 36.08
N GLU A 679 -14.86 -15.49 35.87
CA GLU A 679 -13.47 -15.96 35.65
C GLU A 679 -13.00 -15.68 34.20
N SER A 680 -13.92 -15.47 33.25
CA SER A 680 -13.61 -15.11 31.87
C SER A 680 -14.80 -14.39 31.23
N LEU A 681 -14.55 -13.65 30.17
CA LEU A 681 -15.56 -12.93 29.39
C LEU A 681 -15.33 -13.24 27.91
N LYS A 682 -16.10 -14.17 27.37
CA LYS A 682 -16.06 -14.56 25.96
C LYS A 682 -17.04 -13.70 25.15
N PHE A 683 -16.57 -13.14 24.03
CA PHE A 683 -17.40 -12.39 23.10
C PHE A 683 -17.92 -13.29 21.98
N PHE A 684 -17.03 -13.94 21.27
CA PHE A 684 -17.38 -14.92 20.23
C PHE A 684 -16.19 -15.86 19.95
N SER A 685 -16.51 -16.98 19.30
CA SER A 685 -15.50 -17.89 18.73
C SER A 685 -15.95 -18.33 17.34
N GLY A 686 -15.03 -18.84 16.56
CA GLY A 686 -15.33 -19.37 15.22
C GLY A 686 -14.07 -19.76 14.47
N SER A 687 -14.28 -20.33 13.30
CA SER A 687 -13.21 -20.76 12.39
C SER A 687 -12.86 -19.70 11.33
N LEU A 688 -13.65 -18.60 11.22
CA LEU A 688 -13.45 -17.58 10.19
C LEU A 688 -12.73 -16.36 10.76
N PRO A 689 -11.68 -15.85 10.09
CA PRO A 689 -11.11 -14.56 10.42
C PRO A 689 -12.16 -13.44 10.29
N TRP A 690 -12.20 -12.56 11.28
CA TRP A 690 -13.01 -11.34 11.22
C TRP A 690 -12.16 -10.14 10.78
N VAL A 691 -12.81 -9.20 10.11
CA VAL A 691 -12.15 -8.03 9.48
C VAL A 691 -12.39 -6.76 10.29
N CYS A 692 -13.65 -6.32 10.35
CA CYS A 692 -14.08 -5.07 10.99
C CYS A 692 -15.55 -5.18 11.40
N VAL A 693 -16.06 -4.13 12.03
CA VAL A 693 -17.49 -3.99 12.32
C VAL A 693 -18.16 -3.18 11.21
N GLU A 694 -19.19 -3.74 10.59
CA GLU A 694 -19.99 -3.14 9.55
C GLU A 694 -21.47 -3.14 9.97
N ASN A 695 -22.06 -1.95 10.17
CA ASN A 695 -23.47 -1.80 10.61
C ASN A 695 -23.85 -2.60 11.87
N GLY A 696 -22.91 -2.77 12.81
CA GLY A 696 -23.12 -3.53 14.05
C GLY A 696 -22.92 -5.05 13.93
N GLU A 697 -22.52 -5.55 12.76
CA GLU A 697 -22.18 -6.95 12.50
C GLU A 697 -20.69 -7.11 12.22
N LEU A 698 -20.13 -8.30 12.46
CA LEU A 698 -18.74 -8.60 12.08
C LEU A 698 -18.67 -9.01 10.61
N LEU A 699 -17.85 -8.33 9.83
CA LEU A 699 -17.46 -8.79 8.51
C LEU A 699 -16.41 -9.92 8.66
N VAL A 700 -16.70 -11.06 8.07
CA VAL A 700 -15.83 -12.26 8.04
C VAL A 700 -15.61 -12.71 6.60
N TYR A 701 -14.55 -13.47 6.36
CA TYR A 701 -14.31 -14.09 5.05
C TYR A 701 -13.80 -15.52 5.21
N ASN A 702 -13.97 -16.34 4.17
CA ASN A 702 -13.47 -17.71 4.13
C ASN A 702 -12.12 -17.79 3.39
N PRO A 703 -10.95 -17.82 4.06
CA PRO A 703 -9.64 -17.95 3.42
C PRO A 703 -9.32 -19.38 2.98
N TYR A 704 -10.17 -20.34 3.29
CA TYR A 704 -9.89 -21.78 3.14
C TYR A 704 -10.17 -22.28 1.73
N SER A 705 -9.60 -23.44 1.40
CA SER A 705 -9.81 -24.12 0.12
C SER A 705 -11.17 -24.80 0.01
N LYS A 706 -11.90 -24.93 1.14
CA LYS A 706 -13.21 -25.60 1.21
C LYS A 706 -14.31 -24.65 1.72
N PRO A 707 -15.59 -24.92 1.38
CA PRO A 707 -16.70 -24.16 1.97
C PRO A 707 -16.76 -24.38 3.49
N ILE A 708 -17.03 -23.30 4.23
CA ILE A 708 -17.23 -23.29 5.69
C ILE A 708 -18.46 -22.43 6.04
N HIS A 709 -19.32 -22.91 6.91
CA HIS A 709 -20.55 -22.23 7.34
C HIS A 709 -21.39 -21.68 6.16
N GLY A 710 -21.43 -22.40 5.02
CA GLY A 710 -22.13 -21.99 3.81
C GLY A 710 -21.40 -20.96 2.93
N LEU A 711 -20.26 -20.42 3.39
CA LEU A 711 -19.42 -19.52 2.59
C LEU A 711 -18.46 -20.34 1.70
N LYS A 712 -18.45 -20.03 0.41
CA LYS A 712 -17.46 -20.57 -0.55
C LYS A 712 -16.07 -20.03 -0.24
N PRO A 713 -15.00 -20.67 -0.76
CA PRO A 713 -13.64 -20.11 -0.70
C PRO A 713 -13.60 -18.63 -1.15
N SER A 714 -12.87 -17.82 -0.38
CA SER A 714 -12.72 -16.37 -0.57
C SER A 714 -14.00 -15.53 -0.52
N GLN A 715 -15.14 -16.12 -0.15
CA GLN A 715 -16.40 -15.39 0.00
C GLN A 715 -16.46 -14.64 1.34
N MET A 716 -17.02 -13.43 1.32
CA MET A 716 -17.27 -12.58 2.50
C MET A 716 -18.74 -12.62 2.92
N SER A 717 -18.99 -12.43 4.21
CA SER A 717 -20.33 -12.25 4.78
C SER A 717 -20.26 -11.49 6.10
N THR A 718 -21.40 -11.02 6.61
CA THR A 718 -21.50 -10.49 7.97
C THR A 718 -22.15 -11.50 8.91
N ILE A 719 -21.73 -11.50 10.17
CA ILE A 719 -22.31 -12.30 11.25
C ILE A 719 -22.70 -11.39 12.42
N LEU A 720 -23.90 -11.61 12.97
CA LEU A 720 -24.36 -10.91 14.16
C LEU A 720 -23.71 -11.53 15.41
N VAL A 721 -23.07 -10.71 16.22
CA VAL A 721 -22.49 -11.10 17.50
C VAL A 721 -23.29 -10.41 18.62
N ASN A 722 -24.07 -11.20 19.33
CA ASN A 722 -24.80 -10.73 20.51
C ASN A 722 -23.98 -11.01 21.77
N VAL A 723 -23.39 -9.98 22.37
CA VAL A 723 -22.68 -10.09 23.65
C VAL A 723 -23.64 -9.68 24.78
N VAL A 724 -23.98 -10.61 25.66
CA VAL A 724 -24.77 -10.32 26.85
C VAL A 724 -23.83 -10.09 28.02
N PHE A 725 -23.76 -8.84 28.49
CA PHE A 725 -23.01 -8.50 29.68
C PHE A 725 -23.85 -8.80 30.95
N PRO A 726 -23.32 -9.59 31.90
CA PRO A 726 -23.98 -9.74 33.19
C PRO A 726 -23.95 -8.44 33.97
N ASN A 727 -24.85 -8.28 34.95
CA ASN A 727 -24.83 -7.11 35.84
C ASN A 727 -23.48 -7.01 36.55
N SER A 728 -22.82 -5.87 36.49
CA SER A 728 -21.56 -5.61 37.17
C SER A 728 -21.79 -5.46 38.68
N GLY A 729 -20.99 -6.13 39.48
CA GLY A 729 -21.08 -6.00 40.97
C GLY A 729 -20.44 -4.73 41.52
N ASP A 730 -19.51 -4.13 40.79
CA ASP A 730 -18.78 -2.89 41.12
C ASP A 730 -18.52 -2.11 39.85
N ASP A 731 -18.85 -0.83 39.83
CA ASP A 731 -18.66 0.05 38.70
C ASP A 731 -17.20 0.54 38.50
N ARG A 732 -16.28 0.11 39.41
CA ARG A 732 -14.87 0.53 39.39
C ARG A 732 -13.95 -0.67 39.28
N ALA A 733 -13.26 -0.77 38.14
CA ALA A 733 -12.11 -1.67 37.96
C ALA A 733 -10.91 -0.85 37.50
N ASP A 734 -9.73 -1.17 38.03
CA ASP A 734 -8.47 -0.67 37.48
C ASP A 734 -7.82 -1.74 36.61
N VAL A 735 -7.26 -1.33 35.47
CA VAL A 735 -6.67 -2.23 34.48
C VAL A 735 -5.26 -1.74 34.15
N GLU A 736 -4.29 -2.61 34.32
CA GLU A 736 -2.91 -2.41 33.89
C GLU A 736 -2.63 -3.35 32.71
N ILE A 737 -2.15 -2.79 31.60
CA ILE A 737 -1.75 -3.55 30.41
C ILE A 737 -0.28 -3.96 30.61
N LEU A 738 -0.01 -5.27 30.66
CA LEU A 738 1.31 -5.82 30.99
C LEU A 738 2.14 -6.22 29.74
N GLY A 739 1.52 -6.31 28.58
CA GLY A 739 2.18 -6.51 27.30
C GLY A 739 1.34 -5.79 26.25
N SER A 740 1.89 -4.80 25.60
CA SER A 740 1.16 -4.00 24.62
C SER A 740 1.76 -4.13 23.22
N LEU A 741 0.95 -3.86 22.21
CA LEU A 741 1.45 -3.51 20.89
C LEU A 741 2.37 -2.29 21.06
N ARG A 742 3.67 -2.49 20.90
CA ARG A 742 4.64 -1.39 21.01
C ARG A 742 4.59 -0.57 19.71
N PHE A 743 4.45 0.75 19.84
CA PHE A 743 4.59 1.63 18.69
C PHE A 743 6.06 1.61 18.22
N PRO A 744 6.34 1.30 16.94
CA PRO A 744 7.69 1.17 16.44
C PRO A 744 8.48 2.46 16.67
N GLN A 745 9.60 2.36 17.38
CA GLN A 745 10.50 3.48 17.61
C GLN A 745 11.38 3.68 16.38
N LEU A 746 11.66 4.93 16.06
CA LEU A 746 12.48 5.31 14.93
C LEU A 746 13.34 6.51 15.30
N ALA A 747 14.64 6.37 15.11
CA ALA A 747 15.59 7.46 15.18
C ALA A 747 16.28 7.60 13.82
N PHE A 748 16.31 8.82 13.26
CA PHE A 748 16.95 9.07 11.97
C PHE A 748 18.19 9.93 12.11
N LYS A 749 19.15 9.67 11.23
CA LYS A 749 20.31 10.50 11.03
C LYS A 749 19.93 11.77 10.26
N LYS A 750 20.47 12.92 10.66
CA LYS A 750 20.28 14.17 9.92
C LYS A 750 21.19 14.19 8.69
N ILE A 751 20.69 14.83 7.61
CA ILE A 751 21.50 15.12 6.42
C ILE A 751 22.74 15.95 6.79
N THR A 752 23.86 15.66 6.17
CA THR A 752 25.14 16.34 6.39
C THR A 752 25.33 17.52 5.44
N GLU A 753 26.16 18.51 5.81
CA GLU A 753 26.53 19.62 4.91
C GLU A 753 27.22 19.13 3.63
N ARG A 754 27.99 18.04 3.69
CA ARG A 754 28.62 17.45 2.52
C ARG A 754 27.60 16.93 1.50
N GLU A 755 26.54 16.29 1.96
CA GLU A 755 25.43 15.79 1.10
C GLU A 755 24.66 16.96 0.46
N LEU A 756 24.47 18.07 1.20
CA LEU A 756 23.87 19.29 0.65
C LEU A 756 24.78 19.94 -0.42
N GLU A 757 26.09 19.88 -0.26
CA GLU A 757 27.05 20.40 -1.25
C GLU A 757 27.02 19.55 -2.54
N GLN A 758 27.01 18.21 -2.41
CA GLN A 758 26.87 17.31 -3.57
C GLN A 758 25.56 17.57 -4.36
N LEU A 759 24.49 17.97 -3.68
CA LEU A 759 23.23 18.33 -4.34
C LEU A 759 23.37 19.66 -5.11
N LYS A 760 24.17 20.63 -4.62
CA LYS A 760 24.45 21.88 -5.34
C LYS A 760 25.32 21.62 -6.59
N GLU A 761 26.33 20.76 -6.50
CA GLU A 761 27.14 20.41 -7.65
C GLU A 761 26.28 19.81 -8.79
N LYS A 762 25.29 18.97 -8.44
CA LYS A 762 24.32 18.45 -9.44
C LYS A 762 23.46 19.55 -10.06
N ILE A 763 23.07 20.57 -9.28
CA ILE A 763 22.32 21.72 -9.79
C ILE A 763 23.15 22.48 -10.82
N GLU A 764 24.42 22.75 -10.55
CA GLU A 764 25.34 23.46 -11.45
C GLU A 764 25.53 22.73 -12.80
N ILE A 765 25.65 21.38 -12.76
CA ILE A 765 25.76 20.56 -13.98
C ILE A 765 24.49 20.73 -14.85
N VAL A 766 23.30 20.68 -14.26
CA VAL A 766 22.05 20.83 -15.02
C VAL A 766 21.88 22.25 -15.55
N GLU A 767 22.38 23.29 -14.87
CA GLU A 767 22.40 24.68 -15.37
C GLU A 767 23.24 24.78 -16.63
N GLU A 768 24.42 24.15 -16.67
CA GLU A 768 25.29 24.13 -17.89
C GLU A 768 24.59 23.38 -19.05
N GLU A 769 23.94 22.26 -18.79
CA GLU A 769 23.16 21.51 -19.81
C GLU A 769 22.02 22.35 -20.40
N ILE A 770 21.32 23.14 -19.58
CA ILE A 770 20.26 24.05 -20.01
C ILE A 770 20.84 25.11 -20.96
N GLU A 771 21.97 25.73 -20.62
CA GLU A 771 22.63 26.75 -21.47
C GLU A 771 23.00 26.19 -22.85
N GLN A 772 23.51 24.95 -22.91
CA GLN A 772 23.85 24.28 -24.17
C GLN A 772 22.60 24.05 -25.05
N VAL A 773 21.50 23.61 -24.48
CA VAL A 773 20.24 23.38 -25.22
C VAL A 773 19.65 24.72 -25.69
N GLU A 774 19.70 25.77 -24.86
CA GLU A 774 19.23 27.13 -25.26
C GLU A 774 20.05 27.73 -26.42
N GLN A 775 21.35 27.47 -26.44
CA GLN A 775 22.22 27.88 -27.59
C GLN A 775 21.84 27.13 -28.86
N THR A 776 21.60 25.83 -28.79
CA THR A 776 21.14 25.00 -29.91
C THR A 776 19.81 25.52 -30.49
N LEU A 777 18.86 25.87 -29.64
CA LEU A 777 17.55 26.36 -30.05
C LEU A 777 17.61 27.69 -30.80
N LYS A 778 18.58 28.56 -30.52
CA LYS A 778 18.75 29.85 -31.23
C LYS A 778 19.03 29.69 -32.73
N GLY A 779 19.61 28.55 -33.13
CA GLY A 779 19.92 28.23 -34.52
C GLY A 779 18.81 27.53 -35.31
N LEU A 780 17.71 27.10 -34.64
CA LEU A 780 16.67 26.30 -35.26
C LEU A 780 15.43 27.09 -35.65
N ARG A 781 14.77 26.67 -36.72
CA ARG A 781 13.46 27.20 -37.12
C ARG A 781 12.37 26.71 -36.14
N LYS A 782 11.52 27.64 -35.64
CA LYS A 782 10.48 27.38 -34.64
C LYS A 782 9.39 26.38 -35.09
N ASP A 783 9.22 26.17 -36.38
CA ASP A 783 8.27 25.24 -36.98
C ASP A 783 8.91 23.90 -37.34
N SER A 784 10.20 23.66 -37.09
CA SER A 784 10.89 22.43 -37.39
C SER A 784 10.68 21.37 -36.28
N TYR A 785 10.68 20.09 -36.67
CA TYR A 785 10.68 18.97 -35.76
C TYR A 785 11.84 19.04 -34.75
N GLU A 786 13.04 19.35 -35.25
CA GLU A 786 14.25 19.50 -34.41
C GLU A 786 14.10 20.58 -33.32
N TYR A 787 13.44 21.71 -33.66
CA TYR A 787 13.13 22.74 -32.65
C TYR A 787 12.27 22.20 -31.54
N HIS A 788 11.20 21.44 -31.85
CA HIS A 788 10.29 20.91 -30.85
C HIS A 788 10.93 19.81 -30.01
N VAL A 789 11.80 18.97 -30.59
CA VAL A 789 12.60 17.99 -29.84
C VAL A 789 13.54 18.69 -28.84
N ASN A 790 14.24 19.72 -29.25
CA ASN A 790 15.13 20.48 -28.36
C ASN A 790 14.35 21.30 -27.33
N MET A 791 13.15 21.80 -27.64
CA MET A 791 12.26 22.43 -26.65
C MET A 791 11.77 21.41 -25.60
N HIS A 792 11.43 20.22 -26.02
CA HIS A 792 11.10 19.14 -25.08
C HIS A 792 12.28 18.81 -24.15
N LYS A 793 13.51 18.69 -24.71
CA LYS A 793 14.73 18.51 -23.94
C LYS A 793 14.96 19.67 -22.95
N LEU A 794 14.85 20.92 -23.40
CA LEU A 794 14.97 22.11 -22.55
C LEU A 794 13.99 22.10 -21.38
N LEU A 795 12.73 21.73 -21.63
CA LEU A 795 11.71 21.64 -20.58
C LEU A 795 12.02 20.50 -19.59
N SER A 796 12.60 19.39 -20.08
CA SER A 796 13.04 18.30 -19.21
C SER A 796 14.17 18.72 -18.29
N GLU A 797 15.21 19.39 -18.80
CA GLU A 797 16.33 19.89 -17.98
C GLU A 797 15.88 20.98 -16.99
N LYS A 798 15.01 21.91 -17.41
CA LYS A 798 14.43 22.92 -16.50
C LYS A 798 13.58 22.28 -15.41
N ARG A 799 12.86 21.18 -15.69
CA ARG A 799 12.15 20.40 -14.68
C ARG A 799 13.13 19.78 -13.67
N THR A 800 14.17 19.11 -14.15
CA THR A 800 15.23 18.51 -13.32
C THR A 800 15.88 19.56 -12.41
N LEU A 801 16.22 20.74 -12.95
CA LEU A 801 16.77 21.86 -12.18
C LEU A 801 15.84 22.27 -11.03
N LEU A 802 14.54 22.41 -11.30
CA LEU A 802 13.57 22.78 -10.27
C LEU A 802 13.38 21.67 -9.23
N GLU A 803 13.36 20.40 -9.64
CA GLU A 803 13.26 19.24 -8.75
C GLU A 803 14.44 19.20 -7.76
N LEU A 804 15.66 19.38 -8.24
CA LEU A 804 16.87 19.46 -7.40
C LEU A 804 16.88 20.70 -6.49
N THR A 805 16.46 21.87 -7.01
CA THR A 805 16.39 23.11 -6.22
C THR A 805 15.34 23.02 -5.10
N VAL A 806 14.17 22.44 -5.39
CA VAL A 806 13.12 22.18 -4.39
C VAL A 806 13.64 21.19 -3.35
N SER A 807 14.32 20.11 -3.78
CA SER A 807 14.95 19.14 -2.87
C SER A 807 15.95 19.80 -1.92
N LEU A 808 16.84 20.65 -2.44
CA LEU A 808 17.81 21.39 -1.63
C LEU A 808 17.13 22.29 -0.59
N ALA A 809 16.06 22.98 -0.97
CA ALA A 809 15.31 23.85 -0.06
C ALA A 809 14.62 23.04 1.05
N LEU A 810 13.97 21.91 0.71
CA LEU A 810 13.29 21.02 1.65
C LEU A 810 14.26 20.40 2.66
N ASN A 811 15.42 19.95 2.19
CA ASN A 811 16.45 19.37 3.04
C ASN A 811 17.11 20.42 3.96
N ARG A 812 16.98 21.71 3.67
CA ARG A 812 17.33 22.84 4.56
C ARG A 812 16.18 23.28 5.47
N GLY A 813 15.08 22.52 5.53
CA GLY A 813 13.93 22.82 6.36
C GLY A 813 13.05 23.97 5.84
N LYS A 814 13.16 24.33 4.53
CA LYS A 814 12.34 25.37 3.90
C LYS A 814 11.31 24.73 2.98
N VAL A 815 10.07 25.22 3.03
CA VAL A 815 9.00 24.78 2.11
C VAL A 815 8.87 25.82 0.98
N PRO A 816 9.43 25.56 -0.24
CA PRO A 816 9.52 26.56 -1.28
C PRO A 816 8.25 26.60 -2.15
N LYS A 817 7.10 27.02 -1.61
CA LYS A 817 5.78 27.06 -2.26
C LYS A 817 5.82 27.57 -3.72
N ARG A 818 6.51 28.70 -3.96
CA ARG A 818 6.60 29.29 -5.30
C ARG A 818 7.36 28.41 -6.31
N LEU A 819 8.43 27.75 -5.88
CA LEU A 819 9.19 26.82 -6.74
C LEU A 819 8.38 25.54 -7.02
N MET A 820 7.67 25.02 -6.04
CA MET A 820 6.77 23.88 -6.22
C MET A 820 5.66 24.18 -7.22
N ARG A 821 5.07 25.39 -7.16
CA ARG A 821 4.08 25.82 -8.16
C ARG A 821 4.69 25.87 -9.57
N LYS A 822 5.86 26.48 -9.73
CA LYS A 822 6.58 26.49 -11.00
C LYS A 822 6.93 25.08 -11.51
N LEU A 823 7.30 24.18 -10.60
CA LEU A 823 7.56 22.78 -10.95
C LEU A 823 6.31 22.11 -11.51
N ASN A 824 5.15 22.28 -10.86
CA ASN A 824 3.88 21.74 -11.34
C ASN A 824 3.53 22.28 -12.75
N GLU A 825 3.61 23.59 -12.95
CA GLU A 825 3.36 24.23 -14.25
C GLU A 825 4.33 23.71 -15.35
N LEU A 826 5.59 23.48 -14.99
CA LEU A 826 6.59 23.01 -15.95
C LEU A 826 6.40 21.54 -16.31
N ARG A 827 5.99 20.70 -15.36
CA ARG A 827 5.63 19.30 -15.59
C ARG A 827 4.45 19.21 -16.57
N ALA A 828 3.42 19.99 -16.32
CA ALA A 828 2.26 20.13 -17.22
C ALA A 828 2.67 20.57 -18.64
N LYS A 829 3.51 21.60 -18.74
CA LYS A 829 4.02 22.11 -20.03
C LYS A 829 4.87 21.09 -20.79
N ARG A 830 5.79 20.40 -20.10
CA ARG A 830 6.61 19.33 -20.72
C ARG A 830 5.71 18.24 -21.28
N ARG A 831 4.67 17.82 -20.55
CA ARG A 831 3.76 16.76 -20.97
C ARG A 831 3.03 17.12 -22.29
N ILE A 832 2.65 18.36 -22.46
CA ILE A 832 2.07 18.81 -23.72
C ILE A 832 3.06 18.70 -24.87
N TYR A 833 4.34 18.98 -24.64
CA TYR A 833 5.38 18.82 -25.63
C TYR A 833 5.65 17.35 -26.03
N ASP A 834 5.40 16.38 -25.15
CA ASP A 834 5.42 14.95 -25.53
C ASP A 834 4.48 14.70 -26.73
N TYR A 835 3.24 15.23 -26.68
CA TYR A 835 2.26 15.08 -27.75
C TYR A 835 2.63 15.86 -29.02
N ILE A 836 3.19 17.06 -28.87
CA ILE A 836 3.64 17.86 -30.04
C ILE A 836 4.73 17.11 -30.80
N VAL A 837 5.74 16.61 -30.10
CA VAL A 837 6.84 15.85 -30.71
C VAL A 837 6.34 14.57 -31.37
N GLU A 838 5.42 13.82 -30.73
CA GLU A 838 4.80 12.63 -31.30
C GLU A 838 4.07 12.92 -32.63
N LEU A 839 3.17 13.91 -32.63
CA LEU A 839 2.41 14.31 -33.82
C LEU A 839 3.28 14.83 -34.98
N LEU A 840 4.40 15.53 -34.68
CA LEU A 840 5.30 16.04 -35.70
C LEU A 840 6.22 14.94 -36.28
N LYS A 841 6.57 13.93 -35.47
CA LYS A 841 7.36 12.78 -35.93
C LYS A 841 6.62 11.99 -37.01
N GLU A 842 5.32 11.83 -36.88
CA GLU A 842 4.49 11.16 -37.91
C GLU A 842 4.33 11.97 -39.19
N GLY A 843 4.27 13.32 -39.09
CA GLY A 843 4.19 14.19 -40.24
C GLY A 843 5.50 14.39 -41.00
N ALA A 844 6.63 13.94 -40.40
CA ALA A 844 7.96 13.98 -41.03
C ALA A 844 8.32 12.64 -41.72
N ARG A 845 7.56 11.60 -41.53
CA ARG A 845 7.58 10.33 -42.26
C ARG A 845 6.59 10.38 -43.42
#